data_e2da13aaccd3ca23a2ce866ef5c3d339
#
_entry.id   e2da13aaccd3ca23a2ce866ef5c3d339
#
_cell.length_a   1.000
_cell.length_b   1.000
_cell.length_c   1.000
_cell.angle_alpha   90.00
_cell.angle_beta   90.00
_cell.angle_gamma   90.00
#
_symmetry.space_group_name_H-M   'P 1'
#
loop_
_entity.id
_entity.type
_entity.pdbx_description
1 polymer ?
#
loop_
_entity_poly.entity_id
_entity_poly.type
_entity_poly.pdbx_seq_one_letter_code
_entity_poly.pdbx_strand_id
1 'polypeptide(L)'
;MKRYLLAYLIIICLGFYPEQVVAAKSTSNSSKILTQNISDSLTAIANTVIFSDRINQVKIDVNQALKTIKITAGDNFGHLPFRKDNVDRIYSALYSILEKTYPNYIIKAEVYGRDIRELIPNYLSNKIDSSRIYKNTSPTIPLITRLSTPFSVTNGLQNRHVALWNSHGRHFSQLEGKWIWQRPRLFTTAEDLLTTSFVLPFLAPMLENAGANIFIPRERDVQTNEVIVDNDDKTTSRYRETHRRYHWQKGDTGFSNKNEYYVYPENPFKMGTYRQIKTTINDDDISTAEWVPDIPEKGLYAVYVAYQTTENSTEDARYTVHHLGGATEFLVNQTMFGGSWLYLGHFLFDTGINNDCKVTLSNLSKDKNRILTADAIKFGGGMGNIAVLQDKRQIDKSFTDNANTSNFPRFAEGAKYWLQWAGVPDSIYSRNSNTNEYSDDFQSRGFWVNYLSGGSVVNPKAEGLKVPIDLAFAFHTDAGISGNDSIVGTLGICTVNNNGNNNGNSNGNTANTLYKNGVSRWAARDMVDLIQTQIVDDLKQTWHPEWTRRGIWNKSYSEARVPEVPTMLLELLSHQNFEDMKYALDPRFRFTVSRAIYKGILKHLAYTNNFEYVVQPLPVKEFSCKFISDDSIRLTWQETIDSLEITAKPDSFIVYTRINDGGFDNGKIISGNSYVLEIESGKIYSFKVSAVNKGGESFPSEILSAYKHPQNKETVLIVNGFDRISGPENFNLITLAGFMTDRDAGVPYLYDISFTGNQYVFSPDSAYYDNENPGFGASKSDYENMVIAGNTFDYTYLHGESIKEAQYSFTSTSVQSVISGEINLQDYKAIDLILGKQKQTFSGKLKNKPEFQTFPLALQHKLTDYCNNGGNILVSGAYVASDMYDYSKEDNDNFVSSLLKVKPLDKDTIIFSGVLYESQYSNFLKKSRHFEYYHEPNTNMYSVEKPDLLESTDEDAFEICRYEGNDYAAGVAYKGVYKACTLGFPFETIKDGKTRNLIMSDILSFFFNSKP
;
A
#
# COMPACT_ATOMS: atom_id res chain seq x y z
N MET A 1 40.57 -67.31 28.50
CA MET A 1 41.66 -67.61 27.61
C MET A 1 41.50 -66.85 26.30
N LYS A 2 41.78 -65.49 26.36
CA LYS A 2 41.83 -64.53 25.19
C LYS A 2 42.29 -63.20 25.74
N ARG A 3 43.48 -63.12 26.24
CA ARG A 3 44.15 -61.83 26.60
C ARG A 3 45.64 -62.19 26.66
N TYR A 4 46.34 -62.16 25.55
CA TYR A 4 47.82 -62.16 25.40
C TYR A 4 48.18 -62.41 23.94
N LEU A 5 47.81 -61.49 23.03
CA LEU A 5 48.34 -61.47 21.66
C LEU A 5 48.20 -60.10 21.00
N LEU A 6 48.58 -59.03 21.74
CA LEU A 6 48.61 -57.68 21.18
C LEU A 6 49.75 -56.82 21.78
N ALA A 7 50.92 -57.47 22.11
CA ALA A 7 52.02 -56.77 22.69
C ALA A 7 53.39 -57.01 21.89
N TYR A 8 53.37 -57.52 20.68
CA TYR A 8 54.63 -57.76 19.94
C TYR A 8 54.70 -57.20 18.53
N LEU A 9 53.83 -56.21 18.19
CA LEU A 9 53.82 -55.52 16.87
C LEU A 9 54.01 -54.02 16.93
N ILE A 10 54.50 -53.44 18.07
CA ILE A 10 54.71 -51.97 18.26
C ILE A 10 56.20 -51.57 18.40
N ILE A 11 57.16 -52.43 18.10
CA ILE A 11 58.58 -52.05 18.33
C ILE A 11 59.39 -52.02 16.99
N ILE A 12 58.84 -52.13 15.78
CA ILE A 12 59.61 -52.01 14.53
C ILE A 12 59.14 -50.90 13.60
N CYS A 13 58.50 -49.87 14.06
CA CYS A 13 58.14 -48.64 13.22
C CYS A 13 58.52 -47.31 13.89
N LEU A 14 59.60 -47.29 14.68
CA LEU A 14 60.18 -46.05 15.26
C LEU A 14 61.57 -45.80 14.73
N GLY A 15 61.73 -45.67 13.47
CA GLY A 15 62.98 -45.27 12.85
C GLY A 15 62.64 -44.72 11.43
N PHE A 16 62.77 -43.45 11.23
CA PHE A 16 62.54 -42.67 10.03
C PHE A 16 61.14 -42.03 9.94
N TYR A 17 61.03 -40.79 10.50
CA TYR A 17 60.44 -39.65 9.85
C TYR A 17 60.24 -38.44 10.83
N PRO A 18 61.20 -37.54 11.04
CA PRO A 18 60.98 -36.22 11.64
C PRO A 18 60.74 -35.11 10.59
N GLU A 19 61.06 -35.30 9.26
CA GLU A 19 60.97 -34.19 8.31
C GLU A 19 59.60 -34.03 7.59
N GLN A 20 58.86 -35.14 7.38
CA GLN A 20 57.54 -35.02 6.69
C GLN A 20 56.40 -34.55 7.60
N VAL A 21 56.45 -34.76 8.92
CA VAL A 21 55.42 -34.30 9.89
C VAL A 21 55.54 -32.80 10.17
N VAL A 22 56.76 -32.24 10.12
CA VAL A 22 56.96 -30.80 10.26
C VAL A 22 56.58 -30.04 8.98
N ALA A 23 56.85 -30.59 7.83
CA ALA A 23 56.44 -30.03 6.52
C ALA A 23 54.91 -30.08 6.35
N ALA A 24 54.24 -31.17 6.74
CA ALA A 24 52.77 -31.25 6.68
C ALA A 24 52.09 -30.33 7.71
N LYS A 25 52.63 -30.12 8.93
CA LYS A 25 52.13 -29.13 9.90
C LYS A 25 52.41 -27.68 9.48
N SER A 26 53.54 -27.41 8.83
CA SER A 26 53.88 -26.06 8.37
C SER A 26 53.06 -25.67 7.14
N THR A 27 52.81 -26.59 6.20
CA THR A 27 51.92 -26.37 5.07
C THR A 27 50.45 -26.21 5.47
N SER A 28 49.96 -26.93 6.49
CA SER A 28 48.60 -26.78 7.06
C SER A 28 48.42 -25.42 7.75
N ASN A 29 49.42 -24.92 8.48
CA ASN A 29 49.36 -23.60 9.12
C ASN A 29 49.41 -22.45 8.07
N SER A 30 50.26 -22.54 7.08
CA SER A 30 50.39 -21.53 6.03
C SER A 30 49.10 -21.44 5.19
N SER A 31 48.47 -22.56 4.87
CA SER A 31 47.18 -22.60 4.16
C SER A 31 46.05 -22.00 5.00
N LYS A 32 46.00 -22.25 6.33
CA LYS A 32 45.01 -21.65 7.24
C LYS A 32 45.17 -20.14 7.36
N ILE A 33 46.37 -19.63 7.44
CA ILE A 33 46.64 -18.16 7.49
C ILE A 33 46.21 -17.52 6.17
N LEU A 34 46.46 -18.16 5.03
CA LEU A 34 46.11 -17.64 3.74
C LEU A 34 44.57 -17.56 3.54
N THR A 35 43.87 -18.62 3.91
CA THR A 35 42.39 -18.63 3.88
C THR A 35 41.79 -17.60 4.82
N GLN A 36 42.41 -17.37 6.00
CA GLN A 36 41.99 -16.35 6.96
C GLN A 36 42.15 -14.94 6.38
N ASN A 37 43.32 -14.61 5.80
CA ASN A 37 43.60 -13.30 5.21
C ASN A 37 42.63 -13.00 4.04
N ILE A 38 42.31 -14.00 3.24
CA ILE A 38 41.31 -13.86 2.16
C ILE A 38 39.94 -13.59 2.78
N SER A 39 39.47 -14.38 3.75
CA SER A 39 38.22 -14.20 4.47
C SER A 39 38.07 -12.77 5.02
N ASP A 40 39.10 -12.28 5.72
CA ASP A 40 39.12 -10.96 6.32
C ASP A 40 39.06 -9.84 5.27
N SER A 41 39.80 -9.97 4.16
CA SER A 41 39.76 -9.01 3.05
C SER A 41 38.39 -8.98 2.34
N LEU A 42 37.83 -10.14 2.05
CA LEU A 42 36.51 -10.24 1.45
C LEU A 42 35.43 -9.66 2.34
N THR A 43 35.49 -9.93 3.66
CA THR A 43 34.57 -9.38 4.68
C THR A 43 34.67 -7.85 4.75
N ALA A 44 35.92 -7.31 4.79
CA ALA A 44 36.12 -5.87 4.81
C ALA A 44 35.54 -5.16 3.57
N ILE A 45 35.74 -5.75 2.38
CA ILE A 45 35.16 -5.19 1.14
C ILE A 45 33.63 -5.32 1.17
N ALA A 46 33.07 -6.45 1.59
CA ALA A 46 31.63 -6.66 1.68
C ALA A 46 30.95 -5.61 2.57
N ASN A 47 31.53 -5.34 3.75
CA ASN A 47 31.00 -4.38 4.72
C ASN A 47 31.06 -2.90 4.26
N THR A 48 31.71 -2.60 3.16
CA THR A 48 31.60 -1.27 2.52
C THR A 48 30.33 -1.12 1.66
N VAL A 49 29.60 -2.20 1.40
CA VAL A 49 28.46 -2.21 0.47
C VAL A 49 27.17 -2.70 1.12
N ILE A 50 27.27 -3.74 1.97
CA ILE A 50 26.13 -4.37 2.66
C ILE A 50 26.48 -4.60 4.13
N PHE A 51 25.46 -4.73 4.98
CA PHE A 51 25.65 -5.34 6.29
C PHE A 51 25.83 -6.85 6.10
N SER A 52 27.03 -7.38 6.39
CA SER A 52 27.36 -8.78 6.15
C SER A 52 28.09 -9.40 7.33
N ASP A 53 27.71 -10.61 7.67
CA ASP A 53 28.51 -11.47 8.54
C ASP A 53 29.84 -11.78 7.87
N ARG A 54 30.77 -12.27 8.68
CA ARG A 54 32.08 -12.72 8.20
C ARG A 54 31.95 -13.73 7.07
N ILE A 55 32.66 -13.50 5.96
CA ILE A 55 32.74 -14.41 4.82
C ILE A 55 33.64 -15.59 5.23
N ASN A 56 33.00 -16.73 5.50
CA ASN A 56 33.61 -17.95 5.94
C ASN A 56 33.76 -18.98 4.82
N GLN A 57 34.26 -20.18 5.14
CA GLN A 57 34.39 -21.35 4.25
C GLN A 57 35.17 -21.05 2.95
N VAL A 58 36.22 -20.21 3.07
CA VAL A 58 37.11 -19.93 1.94
C VAL A 58 37.90 -21.20 1.58
N LYS A 59 37.83 -21.59 0.30
CA LYS A 59 38.61 -22.71 -0.28
C LYS A 59 39.48 -22.17 -1.41
N ILE A 60 40.70 -22.70 -1.47
CA ILE A 60 41.70 -22.33 -2.45
C ILE A 60 42.08 -23.60 -3.23
N ASP A 61 41.66 -23.71 -4.47
CA ASP A 61 41.98 -24.80 -5.37
C ASP A 61 43.08 -24.34 -6.35
N VAL A 62 44.24 -24.95 -6.31
CA VAL A 62 45.39 -24.58 -7.14
C VAL A 62 45.62 -25.63 -8.23
N ASN A 63 45.53 -25.18 -9.47
CA ASN A 63 45.91 -26.00 -10.64
C ASN A 63 47.28 -25.54 -11.14
N GLN A 64 48.31 -26.33 -10.80
CA GLN A 64 49.69 -26.05 -11.15
C GLN A 64 49.97 -26.14 -12.65
N ALA A 65 49.31 -27.08 -13.36
CA ALA A 65 49.52 -27.29 -14.78
C ALA A 65 48.99 -26.11 -15.62
N LEU A 66 47.85 -25.54 -15.22
CA LEU A 66 47.24 -24.38 -15.90
C LEU A 66 47.63 -23.04 -15.29
N LYS A 67 48.42 -23.07 -14.22
CA LYS A 67 48.71 -21.86 -13.42
C LYS A 67 47.47 -21.06 -13.07
N THR A 68 46.44 -21.69 -12.56
CA THR A 68 45.20 -21.07 -12.17
C THR A 68 44.88 -21.36 -10.69
N ILE A 69 44.32 -20.37 -10.02
CA ILE A 69 43.81 -20.49 -8.65
C ILE A 69 42.34 -20.16 -8.64
N LYS A 70 41.56 -21.08 -8.14
CA LYS A 70 40.13 -20.91 -7.92
C LYS A 70 39.88 -20.65 -6.44
N ILE A 71 39.24 -19.52 -6.14
CA ILE A 71 38.79 -19.13 -4.80
C ILE A 71 37.30 -19.28 -4.73
N THR A 72 36.80 -20.08 -3.80
CA THR A 72 35.37 -20.17 -3.45
C THR A 72 35.19 -19.84 -1.99
N ALA A 73 34.02 -19.26 -1.63
CA ALA A 73 33.66 -18.91 -0.26
C ALA A 73 32.22 -19.34 0.02
N GLY A 74 31.80 -19.20 1.29
CA GLY A 74 30.45 -19.52 1.72
C GLY A 74 29.38 -18.67 1.04
N ASP A 75 28.10 -19.04 1.20
CA ASP A 75 26.94 -18.42 0.53
C ASP A 75 26.84 -16.91 0.75
N ASN A 76 27.25 -16.42 1.93
CA ASN A 76 27.24 -14.98 2.25
C ASN A 76 28.17 -14.13 1.34
N PHE A 77 29.17 -14.72 0.71
CA PHE A 77 29.94 -14.03 -0.34
C PHE A 77 29.08 -13.74 -1.57
N GLY A 78 28.16 -14.63 -1.89
CA GLY A 78 27.20 -14.45 -2.96
C GLY A 78 26.08 -13.42 -2.67
N HIS A 79 25.94 -12.96 -1.44
CA HIS A 79 24.95 -11.95 -1.06
C HIS A 79 25.32 -10.53 -1.54
N LEU A 80 26.61 -10.31 -1.95
CA LEU A 80 27.04 -9.01 -2.44
C LEU A 80 26.32 -8.62 -3.74
N PRO A 81 25.86 -7.35 -3.85
CA PRO A 81 25.54 -6.76 -5.13
C PRO A 81 26.85 -6.47 -5.89
N PHE A 82 27.22 -7.36 -6.81
CA PHE A 82 28.47 -7.22 -7.54
C PHE A 82 28.43 -6.03 -8.51
N ARG A 83 29.45 -5.19 -8.44
CA ARG A 83 29.68 -4.00 -9.27
C ARG A 83 31.12 -4.03 -9.77
N LYS A 84 31.39 -3.34 -10.88
CA LYS A 84 32.77 -3.28 -11.40
C LYS A 84 33.77 -2.86 -10.33
N ASP A 85 33.46 -1.84 -9.53
CA ASP A 85 34.35 -1.34 -8.48
C ASP A 85 34.65 -2.40 -7.41
N ASN A 86 33.62 -2.99 -6.79
CA ASN A 86 33.88 -3.97 -5.73
C ASN A 86 34.50 -5.27 -6.24
N VAL A 87 34.18 -5.68 -7.46
CA VAL A 87 34.83 -6.82 -8.14
C VAL A 87 36.31 -6.53 -8.39
N ASP A 88 36.66 -5.35 -8.92
CA ASP A 88 38.06 -4.95 -9.13
C ASP A 88 38.83 -4.90 -7.81
N ARG A 89 38.25 -4.37 -6.75
CA ARG A 89 38.83 -4.36 -5.38
C ARG A 89 39.05 -5.77 -4.84
N ILE A 90 38.08 -6.67 -5.02
CA ILE A 90 38.20 -8.08 -4.61
C ILE A 90 39.37 -8.74 -5.34
N TYR A 91 39.47 -8.61 -6.68
CA TYR A 91 40.57 -9.21 -7.43
C TYR A 91 41.91 -8.60 -7.04
N SER A 92 42.00 -7.28 -6.86
CA SER A 92 43.23 -6.60 -6.41
C SER A 92 43.73 -7.14 -5.05
N ALA A 93 42.79 -7.32 -4.09
CA ALA A 93 43.12 -7.88 -2.77
C ALA A 93 43.61 -9.35 -2.90
N LEU A 94 42.90 -10.17 -3.72
CA LEU A 94 43.28 -11.56 -3.93
C LEU A 94 44.67 -11.70 -4.58
N TYR A 95 44.98 -10.88 -5.61
CA TYR A 95 46.30 -10.85 -6.22
C TYR A 95 47.39 -10.42 -5.20
N SER A 96 47.17 -9.37 -4.44
CA SER A 96 48.10 -8.90 -3.41
C SER A 96 48.41 -9.97 -2.35
N ILE A 97 47.40 -10.76 -1.93
CA ILE A 97 47.57 -11.82 -0.94
C ILE A 97 48.30 -13.04 -1.52
N LEU A 98 47.99 -13.41 -2.79
CA LEU A 98 48.42 -14.67 -3.37
C LEU A 98 49.70 -14.57 -4.17
N GLU A 99 50.12 -13.40 -4.67
CA GLU A 99 51.25 -13.20 -5.58
C GLU A 99 52.58 -13.68 -4.97
N LYS A 100 52.77 -13.49 -3.66
CA LYS A 100 53.97 -13.94 -2.97
C LYS A 100 54.16 -15.45 -2.96
N THR A 101 53.02 -16.17 -2.92
CA THR A 101 53.02 -17.64 -2.86
C THR A 101 52.88 -18.27 -4.23
N TYR A 102 52.12 -17.59 -5.13
CA TYR A 102 51.78 -18.09 -6.45
C TYR A 102 52.01 -17.03 -7.54
N PRO A 103 53.27 -16.65 -7.86
CA PRO A 103 53.56 -15.63 -8.85
C PRO A 103 53.08 -16.06 -10.24
N ASN A 104 52.48 -15.14 -11.00
CA ASN A 104 51.98 -15.35 -12.38
C ASN A 104 50.83 -16.39 -12.50
N TYR A 105 50.05 -16.62 -11.44
CA TYR A 105 48.83 -17.44 -11.54
C TYR A 105 47.64 -16.54 -11.87
N ILE A 106 46.72 -17.09 -12.69
CA ILE A 106 45.43 -16.48 -12.98
C ILE A 106 44.46 -16.82 -11.86
N ILE A 107 43.92 -15.80 -11.17
CA ILE A 107 42.96 -15.98 -10.08
C ILE A 107 41.55 -15.93 -10.64
N LYS A 108 40.69 -16.85 -10.15
CA LYS A 108 39.23 -16.86 -10.38
C LYS A 108 38.55 -16.90 -9.01
N ALA A 109 37.76 -15.88 -8.71
CA ALA A 109 36.87 -15.86 -7.55
C ALA A 109 35.49 -16.30 -7.98
N GLU A 110 34.97 -17.37 -7.39
CA GLU A 110 33.69 -17.98 -7.80
C GLU A 110 32.71 -18.06 -6.61
N VAL A 111 31.43 -17.83 -6.91
CA VAL A 111 30.30 -18.11 -6.02
C VAL A 111 29.14 -18.66 -6.86
N TYR A 112 28.36 -19.58 -6.28
CA TYR A 112 27.31 -20.32 -6.99
C TYR A 112 27.76 -20.95 -8.31
N GLY A 113 29.04 -21.32 -8.44
CA GLY A 113 29.64 -21.94 -9.63
C GLY A 113 29.95 -20.98 -10.79
N ARG A 114 29.91 -19.65 -10.55
CA ARG A 114 30.21 -18.61 -11.54
C ARG A 114 31.33 -17.67 -11.04
N ASP A 115 32.15 -17.18 -11.96
CA ASP A 115 33.08 -16.09 -11.67
C ASP A 115 32.30 -14.83 -11.26
N ILE A 116 32.76 -14.12 -10.22
CA ILE A 116 32.05 -12.93 -9.71
C ILE A 116 31.94 -11.81 -10.74
N ARG A 117 32.79 -11.74 -11.78
CA ARG A 117 32.67 -10.81 -12.91
C ARG A 117 31.42 -11.08 -13.73
N GLU A 118 30.98 -12.34 -13.82
CA GLU A 118 29.76 -12.72 -14.53
C GLU A 118 28.50 -12.41 -13.69
N LEU A 119 28.63 -12.08 -12.41
CA LEU A 119 27.54 -11.76 -11.50
C LEU A 119 27.23 -10.26 -11.44
N ILE A 120 28.01 -9.42 -12.15
CA ILE A 120 27.62 -8.02 -12.37
C ILE A 120 26.29 -8.03 -13.15
N PRO A 121 25.23 -7.35 -12.67
CA PRO A 121 23.94 -7.33 -13.36
C PRO A 121 24.04 -6.81 -14.79
N ASN A 122 23.24 -7.38 -15.69
CA ASN A 122 23.24 -6.99 -17.09
C ASN A 122 23.10 -5.50 -17.33
N TYR A 123 22.25 -4.81 -16.55
CA TYR A 123 22.01 -3.37 -16.71
C TYR A 123 23.20 -2.47 -16.29
N LEU A 124 24.25 -3.07 -15.69
CA LEU A 124 25.51 -2.41 -15.33
C LEU A 124 26.73 -2.98 -16.09
N SER A 125 26.51 -4.00 -16.92
CA SER A 125 27.59 -4.72 -17.62
C SER A 125 27.73 -4.23 -19.06
N ASN A 126 28.97 -4.02 -19.51
CA ASN A 126 29.26 -3.79 -20.92
C ASN A 126 29.13 -5.07 -21.78
N LYS A 127 29.09 -6.25 -21.13
CA LYS A 127 28.91 -7.56 -21.78
C LYS A 127 27.59 -8.16 -21.33
N ILE A 128 26.58 -8.05 -22.17
CA ILE A 128 25.21 -8.52 -21.87
C ILE A 128 25.16 -10.05 -22.02
N ASP A 129 24.67 -10.75 -20.98
CA ASP A 129 24.30 -12.15 -21.01
C ASP A 129 22.81 -12.27 -21.42
N SER A 130 22.55 -12.54 -22.68
CA SER A 130 21.18 -12.66 -23.23
C SER A 130 20.35 -13.77 -22.61
N SER A 131 20.99 -14.80 -22.02
CA SER A 131 20.28 -15.89 -21.33
C SER A 131 19.55 -15.43 -20.05
N ARG A 132 19.91 -14.24 -19.51
CA ARG A 132 19.32 -13.63 -18.31
C ARG A 132 18.27 -12.57 -18.62
N ILE A 133 17.92 -12.37 -19.89
CA ILE A 133 16.90 -11.40 -20.28
C ILE A 133 15.56 -12.13 -20.37
N TYR A 134 14.69 -11.91 -19.38
CA TYR A 134 13.32 -12.38 -19.40
C TYR A 134 12.48 -11.38 -20.18
N LYS A 135 12.10 -11.74 -21.39
CA LYS A 135 11.38 -10.87 -22.32
C LYS A 135 10.04 -11.50 -22.69
N ASN A 136 8.98 -10.75 -22.49
CA ASN A 136 7.67 -11.08 -23.01
C ASN A 136 7.54 -10.48 -24.42
N THR A 137 7.75 -11.32 -25.45
CA THR A 137 7.87 -10.90 -26.86
C THR A 137 6.54 -10.92 -27.63
N SER A 138 5.50 -11.49 -27.08
CA SER A 138 4.21 -11.50 -27.79
C SER A 138 3.57 -10.12 -27.76
N PRO A 139 3.06 -9.61 -28.91
CA PRO A 139 2.15 -8.50 -28.93
C PRO A 139 0.85 -8.94 -28.25
N THR A 140 0.75 -8.77 -26.95
CA THR A 140 -0.44 -9.12 -26.18
C THR A 140 -1.33 -7.90 -26.03
N ILE A 141 -2.57 -8.05 -26.43
CA ILE A 141 -3.63 -7.16 -25.99
C ILE A 141 -3.75 -7.37 -24.48
N PRO A 142 -3.69 -6.33 -23.66
CA PRO A 142 -3.75 -6.47 -22.22
C PRO A 142 -5.06 -7.11 -21.78
N LEU A 143 -5.07 -7.69 -20.58
CA LEU A 143 -6.29 -8.29 -20.03
C LEU A 143 -7.38 -7.24 -19.85
N ILE A 144 -7.01 -6.04 -19.36
CA ILE A 144 -7.95 -4.92 -19.16
C ILE A 144 -7.40 -3.66 -19.83
N THR A 145 -8.26 -2.94 -20.54
CA THR A 145 -8.02 -1.58 -21.02
C THR A 145 -9.18 -0.68 -20.55
N ARG A 146 -8.89 0.36 -19.76
CA ARG A 146 -9.89 1.36 -19.36
C ARG A 146 -10.03 2.40 -20.46
N LEU A 147 -11.21 2.45 -21.12
CA LEU A 147 -11.48 3.37 -22.22
C LEU A 147 -11.80 4.80 -21.76
N SER A 148 -12.39 4.95 -20.57
CA SER A 148 -12.79 6.24 -20.02
C SER A 148 -11.65 7.07 -19.46
N THR A 149 -10.40 6.57 -19.47
CA THR A 149 -9.23 7.36 -19.07
C THR A 149 -8.94 8.43 -20.13
N PRO A 150 -8.86 9.74 -19.76
CA PRO A 150 -8.72 10.82 -20.75
C PRO A 150 -7.30 10.98 -21.30
N PHE A 151 -6.37 10.10 -20.95
CA PHE A 151 -4.99 10.05 -21.43
C PHE A 151 -4.54 8.62 -21.70
N SER A 152 -3.37 8.46 -22.36
CA SER A 152 -2.80 7.15 -22.64
C SER A 152 -1.37 7.06 -22.11
N VAL A 153 -1.09 6.02 -21.33
CA VAL A 153 0.28 5.66 -20.92
C VAL A 153 1.03 5.05 -22.09
N THR A 154 2.22 5.57 -22.41
CA THR A 154 3.03 5.10 -23.56
C THR A 154 4.44 4.68 -23.17
N ASN A 155 4.96 5.19 -22.07
CA ASN A 155 6.31 4.95 -21.56
C ASN A 155 6.32 4.49 -20.09
N GLY A 156 5.20 3.93 -19.64
CA GLY A 156 5.01 3.34 -18.32
C GLY A 156 5.01 1.81 -18.36
N LEU A 157 4.05 1.22 -17.68
CA LEU A 157 3.85 -0.24 -17.57
C LEU A 157 2.65 -0.74 -18.40
N GLN A 158 2.24 0.03 -19.43
CA GLN A 158 1.12 -0.39 -20.28
C GLN A 158 1.34 -1.81 -20.81
N ASN A 159 0.26 -2.59 -20.79
CA ASN A 159 0.22 -3.98 -21.24
C ASN A 159 1.12 -4.95 -20.42
N ARG A 160 1.60 -4.55 -19.24
CA ARG A 160 2.35 -5.44 -18.35
C ARG A 160 1.42 -6.13 -17.36
N HIS A 161 1.77 -7.37 -17.01
CA HIS A 161 1.00 -8.22 -16.10
C HIS A 161 1.91 -8.61 -14.93
N VAL A 162 1.57 -8.17 -13.72
CA VAL A 162 2.39 -8.36 -12.52
C VAL A 162 1.59 -9.13 -11.47
N ALA A 163 2.15 -10.25 -10.99
CA ALA A 163 1.64 -10.95 -9.82
C ALA A 163 2.26 -10.34 -8.55
N LEU A 164 1.42 -9.88 -7.64
CA LEU A 164 1.83 -9.15 -6.43
C LEU A 164 1.09 -9.71 -5.23
N TRP A 165 1.77 -9.92 -4.09
CA TRP A 165 1.07 -10.27 -2.84
C TRP A 165 1.69 -9.61 -1.61
N ASN A 166 0.84 -9.38 -0.64
CA ASN A 166 1.08 -8.70 0.62
C ASN A 166 1.23 -9.74 1.75
N SER A 167 2.40 -10.40 1.84
CA SER A 167 2.75 -11.35 2.90
C SER A 167 1.70 -12.47 3.05
N HIS A 168 1.23 -12.66 4.25
CA HIS A 168 0.28 -13.69 4.67
C HIS A 168 -1.10 -13.10 4.99
N GLY A 169 -1.99 -13.95 5.50
CA GLY A 169 -3.26 -13.58 6.09
C GLY A 169 -3.63 -14.61 7.14
N ARG A 170 -4.81 -14.47 7.74
CA ARG A 170 -5.31 -15.46 8.70
C ARG A 170 -5.44 -16.82 8.04
N HIS A 171 -5.04 -17.85 8.78
CA HIS A 171 -5.28 -19.24 8.44
C HIS A 171 -5.89 -19.99 9.62
N PHE A 172 -6.55 -21.10 9.32
CA PHE A 172 -7.05 -21.99 10.38
C PHE A 172 -5.89 -22.82 10.94
N SER A 173 -5.60 -22.70 12.22
CA SER A 173 -4.64 -23.54 12.90
C SER A 173 -5.30 -24.86 13.32
N GLN A 174 -4.94 -25.94 12.66
CA GLN A 174 -5.46 -27.28 13.00
C GLN A 174 -5.00 -27.73 14.38
N LEU A 175 -3.88 -27.21 14.88
CA LEU A 175 -3.35 -27.51 16.20
C LEU A 175 -4.16 -26.81 17.30
N GLU A 176 -4.56 -25.55 17.06
CA GLU A 176 -5.28 -24.74 18.05
C GLU A 176 -6.81 -24.77 17.86
N GLY A 177 -7.27 -25.29 16.71
CA GLY A 177 -8.70 -25.34 16.35
C GLY A 177 -9.34 -23.96 16.15
N LYS A 178 -8.55 -22.94 15.79
CA LYS A 178 -9.01 -21.55 15.61
C LYS A 178 -8.30 -20.85 14.43
N TRP A 179 -8.89 -19.75 13.98
CA TRP A 179 -8.28 -18.85 12.99
C TRP A 179 -7.27 -17.91 13.65
N ILE A 180 -6.03 -17.87 13.14
CA ILE A 180 -4.93 -17.10 13.71
C ILE A 180 -4.16 -16.34 12.64
N TRP A 181 -3.47 -15.26 13.05
CA TRP A 181 -2.42 -14.66 12.23
C TRP A 181 -1.19 -15.56 12.18
N GLN A 182 -0.39 -15.44 11.14
CA GLN A 182 0.89 -16.17 11.07
C GLN A 182 1.98 -15.52 11.95
N ARG A 183 1.82 -14.25 12.29
CA ARG A 183 2.76 -13.48 13.09
C ARG A 183 2.09 -12.81 14.28
N PRO A 184 2.87 -12.49 15.34
CA PRO A 184 2.35 -11.86 16.54
C PRO A 184 1.92 -10.41 16.29
N ARG A 185 1.08 -9.90 17.21
CA ARG A 185 0.73 -8.48 17.28
C ARG A 185 1.81 -7.72 18.01
N LEU A 186 2.57 -6.90 17.30
CA LEU A 186 3.65 -6.09 17.84
C LEU A 186 3.54 -4.66 17.34
N PHE A 187 3.83 -3.70 18.24
CA PHE A 187 3.88 -2.28 17.89
C PHE A 187 2.64 -1.81 17.14
N THR A 188 1.46 -2.14 17.70
CA THR A 188 0.12 -1.77 17.23
C THR A 188 -0.38 -2.46 15.95
N THR A 189 0.38 -3.44 15.41
CA THR A 189 0.03 -4.12 14.15
C THR A 189 0.45 -5.60 14.17
N ALA A 190 0.23 -6.31 13.06
CA ALA A 190 0.81 -7.61 12.74
C ALA A 190 1.38 -7.57 11.32
N GLU A 191 2.43 -8.35 11.00
CA GLU A 191 3.02 -8.38 9.65
C GLU A 191 1.97 -8.60 8.56
N ASP A 192 1.06 -9.53 8.81
CA ASP A 192 -0.04 -9.92 7.90
C ASP A 192 -0.90 -8.72 7.45
N LEU A 193 -1.07 -7.72 8.32
CA LEU A 193 -1.81 -6.48 8.05
C LEU A 193 -0.90 -5.33 7.62
N LEU A 194 0.29 -5.23 8.20
CA LEU A 194 1.25 -4.15 7.92
C LEU A 194 1.63 -4.12 6.44
N THR A 195 1.98 -5.27 5.85
CA THR A 195 2.34 -5.35 4.43
C THR A 195 1.17 -4.96 3.52
N THR A 196 -0.06 -5.26 3.92
CA THR A 196 -1.27 -4.87 3.21
C THR A 196 -1.41 -3.35 3.13
N SER A 197 -0.99 -2.62 4.18
CA SER A 197 -1.02 -1.14 4.21
C SER A 197 0.07 -0.45 3.36
N PHE A 198 1.03 -1.19 2.82
CA PHE A 198 1.93 -0.72 1.75
C PHE A 198 1.34 -1.04 0.37
N VAL A 199 0.82 -2.26 0.20
CA VAL A 199 0.46 -2.78 -1.11
C VAL A 199 -0.86 -2.20 -1.63
N LEU A 200 -1.94 -2.26 -0.84
CA LEU A 200 -3.27 -1.87 -1.32
C LEU A 200 -3.43 -0.34 -1.51
N PRO A 201 -3.02 0.54 -0.57
CA PRO A 201 -3.20 1.98 -0.77
C PRO A 201 -2.12 2.64 -1.62
N PHE A 202 -0.94 2.02 -1.81
CA PHE A 202 0.18 2.68 -2.48
C PHE A 202 0.74 1.90 -3.67
N LEU A 203 1.31 0.69 -3.47
CA LEU A 203 2.07 0.01 -4.52
C LEU A 203 1.19 -0.44 -5.69
N ALA A 204 0.06 -1.10 -5.43
CA ALA A 204 -0.83 -1.55 -6.48
C ALA A 204 -1.40 -0.38 -7.30
N PRO A 205 -1.93 0.71 -6.67
CA PRO A 205 -2.35 1.91 -7.41
C PRO A 205 -1.24 2.57 -8.23
N MET A 206 0.00 2.64 -7.73
CA MET A 206 1.13 3.21 -8.51
C MET A 206 1.41 2.40 -9.77
N LEU A 207 1.40 1.08 -9.66
CA LEU A 207 1.61 0.19 -10.81
C LEU A 207 0.45 0.28 -11.82
N GLU A 208 -0.80 0.32 -11.33
CA GLU A 208 -2.01 0.46 -12.15
C GLU A 208 -2.09 1.83 -12.84
N ASN A 209 -1.75 2.92 -12.13
CA ASN A 209 -1.67 4.27 -12.69
C ASN A 209 -0.59 4.39 -13.79
N ALA A 210 0.44 3.54 -13.74
CA ALA A 210 1.43 3.40 -14.80
C ALA A 210 1.00 2.44 -15.93
N GLY A 211 -0.21 1.88 -15.89
CA GLY A 211 -0.80 1.06 -16.94
C GLY A 211 -0.65 -0.45 -16.78
N ALA A 212 -0.15 -0.96 -15.65
CA ALA A 212 -0.03 -2.39 -15.40
C ALA A 212 -1.36 -3.05 -15.03
N ASN A 213 -1.52 -4.33 -15.38
CA ASN A 213 -2.55 -5.22 -14.85
C ASN A 213 -1.99 -5.96 -13.63
N ILE A 214 -2.57 -5.74 -12.45
CA ILE A 214 -2.09 -6.27 -11.18
C ILE A 214 -2.98 -7.40 -10.69
N PHE A 215 -2.37 -8.55 -10.36
CA PHE A 215 -3.03 -9.74 -9.84
C PHE A 215 -2.60 -9.95 -8.39
N ILE A 216 -3.56 -10.09 -7.48
CA ILE A 216 -3.34 -10.32 -6.06
C ILE A 216 -4.09 -11.59 -5.64
N PRO A 217 -3.43 -12.59 -4.97
CA PRO A 217 -4.07 -13.85 -4.57
C PRO A 217 -4.85 -13.74 -3.25
N ARG A 218 -5.28 -12.54 -2.88
CA ARG A 218 -6.11 -12.23 -1.71
C ARG A 218 -7.17 -11.20 -2.11
N GLU A 219 -8.25 -11.10 -1.34
CA GLU A 219 -9.21 -10.02 -1.53
C GLU A 219 -8.53 -8.66 -1.34
N ARG A 220 -8.75 -7.76 -2.28
CA ARG A 220 -8.17 -6.41 -2.25
C ARG A 220 -9.17 -5.32 -1.82
N ASP A 221 -10.46 -5.64 -1.77
CA ASP A 221 -11.48 -4.75 -1.25
C ASP A 221 -11.63 -4.92 0.27
N VAL A 222 -11.63 -3.80 0.97
CA VAL A 222 -11.83 -3.76 2.42
C VAL A 222 -13.30 -3.63 2.82
N GLN A 223 -14.22 -3.48 1.86
CA GLN A 223 -15.66 -3.46 2.08
C GLN A 223 -16.14 -4.81 2.60
N THR A 224 -16.83 -4.81 3.74
CA THR A 224 -17.37 -6.03 4.37
C THR A 224 -18.67 -6.52 3.75
N ASN A 225 -19.41 -5.64 3.08
CA ASN A 225 -20.56 -6.02 2.30
C ASN A 225 -20.14 -6.65 0.97
N GLU A 226 -20.89 -7.65 0.53
CA GLU A 226 -20.74 -8.29 -0.78
C GLU A 226 -22.12 -8.47 -1.42
N VAL A 227 -22.24 -8.08 -2.67
CA VAL A 227 -23.44 -8.32 -3.47
C VAL A 227 -23.02 -9.03 -4.75
N ILE A 228 -23.62 -10.19 -5.02
CA ILE A 228 -23.38 -10.92 -6.27
C ILE A 228 -24.68 -10.95 -7.08
N VAL A 229 -24.58 -10.60 -8.33
CA VAL A 229 -25.64 -10.77 -9.31
C VAL A 229 -25.21 -11.80 -10.34
N ASP A 230 -25.94 -12.90 -10.43
CA ASP A 230 -25.60 -14.09 -11.18
C ASP A 230 -26.65 -14.34 -12.28
N ASN A 231 -26.23 -14.83 -13.44
CA ASN A 231 -27.13 -15.19 -14.53
C ASN A 231 -28.03 -16.41 -14.19
N ASP A 232 -27.66 -17.22 -13.24
CA ASP A 232 -28.45 -18.38 -12.75
C ASP A 232 -29.48 -18.00 -11.68
N ASP A 233 -29.40 -16.80 -11.08
CA ASP A 233 -30.39 -16.30 -10.13
C ASP A 233 -31.66 -15.82 -10.85
N LYS A 234 -32.65 -16.69 -10.90
CA LYS A 234 -33.97 -16.40 -11.53
C LYS A 234 -34.97 -15.77 -10.56
N THR A 235 -34.61 -15.62 -9.29
CA THR A 235 -35.57 -15.19 -8.26
C THR A 235 -35.68 -13.68 -8.16
N THR A 236 -34.62 -12.94 -8.45
CA THR A 236 -34.53 -11.50 -8.19
C THR A 236 -34.72 -10.61 -9.42
N SER A 237 -34.72 -11.16 -10.65
CA SER A 237 -34.79 -10.40 -11.92
C SER A 237 -33.72 -9.28 -12.05
N ARG A 238 -32.59 -9.40 -11.33
CA ARG A 238 -31.48 -8.43 -11.34
C ARG A 238 -30.52 -8.64 -12.50
N TYR A 239 -30.49 -9.86 -13.06
CA TYR A 239 -29.81 -10.17 -14.32
C TYR A 239 -30.82 -10.07 -15.48
N ARG A 240 -30.46 -9.34 -16.53
CA ARG A 240 -31.35 -9.12 -17.71
C ARG A 240 -30.54 -9.21 -19.00
N GLU A 241 -31.19 -9.69 -20.06
CA GLU A 241 -30.61 -9.74 -21.41
C GLU A 241 -31.48 -8.99 -22.41
N THR A 242 -30.84 -8.27 -23.33
CA THR A 242 -31.48 -7.77 -24.56
C THR A 242 -31.05 -8.61 -25.75
N HIS A 243 -31.93 -8.71 -26.74
CA HIS A 243 -31.70 -9.46 -27.95
C HIS A 243 -31.94 -8.60 -29.16
N ARG A 244 -30.98 -8.56 -30.10
CA ARG A 244 -31.11 -7.96 -31.41
C ARG A 244 -30.86 -9.04 -32.48
N ARG A 245 -29.84 -8.89 -33.29
CA ARG A 245 -29.49 -9.87 -34.31
C ARG A 245 -29.09 -11.24 -33.74
N TYR A 246 -28.31 -11.24 -32.66
CA TYR A 246 -27.86 -12.45 -31.99
C TYR A 246 -28.57 -12.62 -30.64
N HIS A 247 -28.77 -13.88 -30.24
CA HIS A 247 -29.43 -14.25 -29.01
C HIS A 247 -28.44 -14.87 -28.03
N TRP A 248 -28.56 -14.51 -26.77
CA TRP A 248 -27.81 -15.14 -25.68
C TRP A 248 -28.20 -16.62 -25.57
N GLN A 249 -27.20 -17.47 -25.44
CA GLN A 249 -27.31 -18.92 -25.32
C GLN A 249 -26.75 -19.34 -23.97
N LYS A 250 -27.27 -20.43 -23.43
CA LYS A 250 -26.71 -21.06 -22.24
C LYS A 250 -25.40 -21.72 -22.60
N GLY A 251 -24.34 -21.44 -21.82
CA GLY A 251 -23.07 -22.14 -21.82
C GLY A 251 -23.07 -23.35 -20.89
N ASP A 252 -21.92 -23.97 -20.74
CA ASP A 252 -21.75 -25.14 -19.86
C ASP A 252 -21.56 -24.70 -18.40
N THR A 253 -20.45 -25.05 -17.77
CA THR A 253 -20.12 -24.81 -16.36
C THR A 253 -19.66 -23.37 -16.12
N GLY A 254 -20.28 -22.68 -15.15
CA GLY A 254 -19.97 -21.32 -14.72
C GLY A 254 -20.07 -21.15 -13.20
N PHE A 255 -20.07 -19.90 -12.76
CA PHE A 255 -20.23 -19.53 -11.36
C PHE A 255 -21.68 -19.76 -10.88
N SER A 256 -21.82 -20.06 -9.58
CA SER A 256 -23.09 -19.87 -8.88
C SER A 256 -22.88 -19.79 -7.36
N ASN A 257 -23.48 -18.78 -6.76
CA ASN A 257 -23.46 -18.60 -5.30
C ASN A 257 -24.62 -19.37 -4.64
N LYS A 258 -24.48 -20.71 -4.54
CA LYS A 258 -25.55 -21.60 -4.02
C LYS A 258 -25.47 -21.82 -2.52
N ASN A 259 -24.29 -21.70 -1.93
CA ASN A 259 -24.02 -22.06 -0.54
C ASN A 259 -23.69 -20.80 0.26
N GLU A 260 -24.08 -20.76 1.53
CA GLU A 260 -23.68 -19.72 2.46
C GLU A 260 -22.17 -19.78 2.74
N TYR A 261 -21.59 -20.99 2.78
CA TYR A 261 -20.17 -21.25 2.86
C TYR A 261 -19.76 -22.46 2.01
N TYR A 262 -18.49 -22.53 1.69
CA TYR A 262 -17.88 -23.57 0.86
C TYR A 262 -16.83 -24.34 1.63
N VAL A 263 -16.79 -25.64 1.47
CA VAL A 263 -15.77 -26.52 2.06
C VAL A 263 -14.84 -27.06 0.98
N TYR A 264 -13.64 -27.50 1.38
CA TYR A 264 -12.73 -28.20 0.47
C TYR A 264 -13.34 -29.50 -0.07
N PRO A 265 -13.30 -29.80 -1.36
CA PRO A 265 -12.74 -29.04 -2.50
C PRO A 265 -13.81 -28.31 -3.35
N GLU A 266 -14.89 -27.85 -2.76
CA GLU A 266 -15.97 -27.17 -3.50
C GLU A 266 -15.45 -25.93 -4.25
N ASN A 267 -15.95 -25.77 -5.49
CA ASN A 267 -15.56 -24.67 -6.36
C ASN A 267 -16.80 -23.96 -6.91
N PRO A 268 -17.08 -22.69 -6.50
CA PRO A 268 -18.26 -21.96 -6.93
C PRO A 268 -18.36 -21.79 -8.46
N PHE A 269 -17.24 -21.70 -9.15
CA PHE A 269 -17.17 -21.58 -10.62
C PHE A 269 -17.50 -22.89 -11.39
N LYS A 270 -17.83 -23.95 -10.66
CA LYS A 270 -18.28 -25.24 -11.21
C LYS A 270 -19.72 -25.59 -10.81
N MET A 271 -20.44 -24.66 -10.15
CA MET A 271 -21.78 -24.94 -9.59
C MET A 271 -22.91 -24.33 -10.42
N GLY A 272 -22.60 -23.43 -11.32
CA GLY A 272 -23.53 -22.69 -12.18
C GLY A 272 -23.30 -22.91 -13.66
N THR A 273 -23.84 -21.97 -14.45
CA THR A 273 -23.68 -21.91 -15.90
C THR A 273 -23.39 -20.48 -16.32
N TYR A 274 -22.76 -20.29 -17.47
CA TYR A 274 -22.56 -18.96 -18.06
C TYR A 274 -23.47 -18.73 -19.26
N ARG A 275 -23.54 -17.48 -19.74
CA ARG A 275 -24.23 -17.08 -20.96
C ARG A 275 -23.21 -16.76 -22.04
N GLN A 276 -23.56 -16.99 -23.31
CA GLN A 276 -22.67 -16.68 -24.43
C GLN A 276 -23.46 -16.12 -25.63
N ILE A 277 -22.80 -15.25 -26.39
CA ILE A 277 -23.36 -14.63 -27.60
C ILE A 277 -22.24 -14.39 -28.63
N LYS A 278 -22.61 -14.29 -29.91
CA LYS A 278 -21.69 -13.86 -30.98
C LYS A 278 -21.52 -12.36 -30.96
N THR A 279 -20.29 -11.89 -31.21
CA THR A 279 -19.97 -10.46 -31.35
C THR A 279 -20.50 -9.90 -32.68
N THR A 280 -20.78 -8.60 -32.69
CA THR A 280 -21.15 -7.79 -33.85
C THR A 280 -20.22 -6.58 -34.00
N ILE A 281 -20.10 -6.09 -35.25
CA ILE A 281 -19.39 -4.83 -35.59
C ILE A 281 -20.38 -3.70 -35.92
N ASN A 282 -21.70 -3.96 -35.82
CA ASN A 282 -22.76 -3.05 -36.22
C ASN A 282 -23.54 -2.58 -34.99
N ASP A 283 -23.61 -1.29 -34.78
CA ASP A 283 -24.27 -0.67 -33.62
C ASP A 283 -25.78 -1.01 -33.56
N ASP A 284 -26.47 -1.18 -34.71
CA ASP A 284 -27.90 -1.54 -34.77
C ASP A 284 -28.16 -2.99 -34.27
N ASP A 285 -27.15 -3.83 -34.27
CA ASP A 285 -27.24 -5.26 -33.92
C ASP A 285 -26.86 -5.56 -32.48
N ILE A 286 -26.59 -4.53 -31.64
CA ILE A 286 -26.09 -4.69 -30.27
C ILE A 286 -27.11 -5.37 -29.36
N SER A 287 -26.68 -6.46 -28.74
CA SER A 287 -27.36 -7.15 -27.65
C SER A 287 -26.53 -6.96 -26.35
N THR A 288 -27.20 -6.83 -25.20
CA THR A 288 -26.54 -6.56 -23.93
C THR A 288 -26.93 -7.59 -22.86
N ALA A 289 -26.05 -7.79 -21.90
CA ALA A 289 -26.36 -8.35 -20.59
C ALA A 289 -26.18 -7.25 -19.53
N GLU A 290 -27.01 -7.28 -18.51
CA GLU A 290 -27.08 -6.25 -17.46
C GLU A 290 -27.20 -6.89 -16.07
N TRP A 291 -26.43 -6.39 -15.09
CA TRP A 291 -26.45 -6.80 -13.68
C TRP A 291 -26.74 -5.59 -12.80
N VAL A 292 -27.84 -5.61 -12.05
CA VAL A 292 -28.30 -4.53 -11.17
C VAL A 292 -28.17 -4.99 -9.72
N PRO A 293 -27.19 -4.48 -8.94
CA PRO A 293 -27.03 -4.87 -7.54
C PRO A 293 -28.13 -4.29 -6.64
N ASP A 294 -28.34 -4.94 -5.48
CA ASP A 294 -29.11 -4.41 -4.35
C ASP A 294 -28.11 -4.05 -3.25
N ILE A 295 -27.64 -2.83 -3.26
CA ILE A 295 -26.54 -2.37 -2.40
C ILE A 295 -27.08 -2.12 -0.99
N PRO A 296 -26.54 -2.76 0.07
CA PRO A 296 -27.05 -2.64 1.44
C PRO A 296 -26.85 -1.23 2.02
N GLU A 297 -25.76 -0.56 1.69
CA GLU A 297 -25.47 0.81 2.14
C GLU A 297 -24.66 1.57 1.08
N LYS A 298 -24.85 2.89 0.99
CA LYS A 298 -24.09 3.74 0.08
C LYS A 298 -22.60 3.68 0.42
N GLY A 299 -21.74 3.39 -0.59
CA GLY A 299 -20.31 3.26 -0.34
C GLY A 299 -19.51 2.95 -1.59
N LEU A 300 -18.18 2.88 -1.39
CA LEU A 300 -17.23 2.39 -2.39
C LEU A 300 -17.21 0.86 -2.38
N TYR A 301 -17.41 0.26 -3.54
CA TYR A 301 -17.38 -1.18 -3.75
C TYR A 301 -16.43 -1.51 -4.90
N ALA A 302 -15.57 -2.48 -4.71
CA ALA A 302 -14.84 -3.08 -5.82
C ALA A 302 -15.81 -3.83 -6.74
N VAL A 303 -15.63 -3.69 -8.04
CA VAL A 303 -16.39 -4.44 -9.05
C VAL A 303 -15.50 -5.51 -9.65
N TYR A 304 -15.97 -6.77 -9.57
CA TYR A 304 -15.35 -7.93 -10.19
C TYR A 304 -16.29 -8.54 -11.22
N VAL A 305 -15.73 -8.95 -12.36
CA VAL A 305 -16.48 -9.64 -13.41
C VAL A 305 -16.05 -11.09 -13.54
N ALA A 306 -16.99 -11.99 -13.72
CA ALA A 306 -16.77 -13.39 -14.06
C ALA A 306 -17.18 -13.66 -15.52
N TYR A 307 -16.41 -14.49 -16.20
CA TYR A 307 -16.66 -14.96 -17.57
C TYR A 307 -15.92 -16.28 -17.83
N GLN A 308 -16.18 -16.91 -18.96
CA GLN A 308 -15.46 -18.12 -19.37
C GLN A 308 -14.63 -17.85 -20.63
N THR A 309 -13.39 -18.39 -20.65
CA THR A 309 -12.55 -18.41 -21.85
C THR A 309 -12.93 -19.60 -22.72
N THR A 310 -13.30 -19.32 -23.96
CA THR A 310 -13.60 -20.34 -24.99
C THR A 310 -12.54 -20.32 -26.10
N GLU A 311 -12.57 -21.29 -27.00
CA GLU A 311 -11.62 -21.37 -28.11
C GLU A 311 -11.66 -20.14 -29.04
N ASN A 312 -12.83 -19.52 -29.21
CA ASN A 312 -13.03 -18.34 -30.08
C ASN A 312 -13.47 -17.09 -29.30
N SER A 313 -13.01 -16.90 -28.06
CA SER A 313 -13.34 -15.73 -27.25
C SER A 313 -12.91 -14.42 -27.91
N THR A 314 -13.69 -13.34 -27.64
CA THR A 314 -13.33 -11.99 -28.06
C THR A 314 -12.17 -11.44 -27.22
N GLU A 315 -11.35 -10.54 -27.81
CA GLU A 315 -10.25 -9.82 -27.14
C GLU A 315 -10.68 -8.46 -26.58
N ASP A 316 -11.92 -8.05 -26.81
CA ASP A 316 -12.40 -6.69 -26.52
C ASP A 316 -13.85 -6.67 -26.00
N ALA A 317 -14.17 -7.56 -25.07
CA ALA A 317 -15.47 -7.56 -24.39
C ALA A 317 -15.70 -6.22 -23.68
N ARG A 318 -16.75 -5.48 -24.09
CA ARG A 318 -17.02 -4.13 -23.61
C ARG A 318 -17.92 -4.14 -22.38
N TYR A 319 -17.34 -3.92 -21.22
CA TYR A 319 -18.03 -3.71 -19.95
C TYR A 319 -18.18 -2.22 -19.65
N THR A 320 -19.33 -1.82 -19.14
CA THR A 320 -19.57 -0.47 -18.61
C THR A 320 -20.08 -0.57 -17.19
N VAL A 321 -19.37 0.06 -16.25
CA VAL A 321 -19.80 0.21 -14.86
C VAL A 321 -20.48 1.55 -14.72
N HIS A 322 -21.79 1.55 -14.44
CA HIS A 322 -22.58 2.73 -14.13
C HIS A 322 -22.59 2.94 -12.61
N HIS A 323 -22.21 4.13 -12.16
CA HIS A 323 -22.00 4.47 -10.76
C HIS A 323 -22.37 5.94 -10.50
N LEU A 324 -22.35 6.40 -9.24
CA LEU A 324 -22.78 7.77 -8.89
C LEU A 324 -21.91 8.89 -9.47
N GLY A 325 -20.76 8.59 -10.05
CA GLY A 325 -19.89 9.52 -10.80
C GLY A 325 -20.08 9.46 -12.31
N GLY A 326 -20.99 8.62 -12.83
CA GLY A 326 -21.24 8.44 -14.26
C GLY A 326 -21.06 7.01 -14.74
N ALA A 327 -20.43 6.85 -15.91
CA ALA A 327 -20.19 5.53 -16.51
C ALA A 327 -18.71 5.37 -16.87
N THR A 328 -18.11 4.24 -16.46
CA THR A 328 -16.72 3.90 -16.76
C THR A 328 -16.66 2.66 -17.64
N GLU A 329 -16.01 2.77 -18.79
CA GLU A 329 -15.93 1.71 -19.80
C GLU A 329 -14.59 0.99 -19.78
N PHE A 330 -14.66 -0.34 -19.98
CA PHE A 330 -13.52 -1.24 -20.05
C PHE A 330 -13.61 -2.17 -21.26
N LEU A 331 -12.47 -2.49 -21.86
CA LEU A 331 -12.31 -3.65 -22.71
C LEU A 331 -11.63 -4.76 -21.91
N VAL A 332 -12.21 -5.96 -21.93
CA VAL A 332 -11.68 -7.15 -21.29
C VAL A 332 -11.35 -8.20 -22.34
N ASN A 333 -10.11 -8.68 -22.33
CA ASN A 333 -9.66 -9.75 -23.22
C ASN A 333 -10.07 -11.11 -22.65
N GLN A 334 -11.20 -11.65 -23.14
CA GLN A 334 -11.75 -12.91 -22.67
C GLN A 334 -11.00 -14.17 -23.19
N THR A 335 -9.91 -14.01 -23.95
CA THR A 335 -9.06 -15.14 -24.37
C THR A 335 -8.18 -15.68 -23.23
N MET A 336 -8.15 -14.98 -22.08
CA MET A 336 -7.41 -15.34 -20.89
C MET A 336 -8.21 -15.03 -19.61
N PHE A 337 -7.81 -15.56 -18.46
CA PHE A 337 -8.35 -15.34 -17.11
C PHE A 337 -9.81 -15.80 -16.87
N GLY A 338 -10.43 -16.53 -17.78
CA GLY A 338 -11.79 -17.04 -17.58
C GLY A 338 -11.92 -18.03 -16.43
N GLY A 339 -13.09 -18.07 -15.78
CA GLY A 339 -13.39 -18.93 -14.63
C GLY A 339 -12.84 -18.41 -13.29
N SER A 340 -12.67 -17.09 -13.18
CA SER A 340 -12.20 -16.43 -11.95
C SER A 340 -12.76 -15.01 -11.82
N TRP A 341 -12.57 -14.37 -10.67
CA TRP A 341 -12.96 -12.98 -10.40
C TRP A 341 -11.91 -12.00 -10.96
N LEU A 342 -12.26 -11.22 -12.00
CA LEU A 342 -11.44 -10.16 -12.56
C LEU A 342 -11.84 -8.79 -11.99
N TYR A 343 -10.94 -8.14 -11.27
CA TYR A 343 -11.14 -6.82 -10.71
C TYR A 343 -11.09 -5.71 -11.77
N LEU A 344 -12.08 -4.80 -11.78
CA LEU A 344 -12.14 -3.64 -12.69
C LEU A 344 -11.84 -2.30 -12.02
N GLY A 345 -12.17 -2.12 -10.75
CA GLY A 345 -11.99 -0.86 -10.03
C GLY A 345 -12.92 -0.73 -8.84
N HIS A 346 -12.77 0.38 -8.07
CA HIS A 346 -13.68 0.78 -6.99
C HIS A 346 -14.59 1.91 -7.49
N PHE A 347 -15.88 1.79 -7.20
CA PHE A 347 -16.91 2.74 -7.64
C PHE A 347 -17.89 3.04 -6.52
N LEU A 348 -18.42 4.26 -6.48
CA LEU A 348 -19.42 4.67 -5.50
C LEU A 348 -20.83 4.25 -5.98
N PHE A 349 -21.50 3.43 -5.18
CA PHE A 349 -22.88 2.99 -5.42
C PHE A 349 -23.84 3.54 -4.36
N ASP A 350 -25.10 3.73 -4.75
CA ASP A 350 -26.19 4.15 -3.88
C ASP A 350 -26.88 2.95 -3.24
N THR A 351 -27.53 3.17 -2.11
CA THR A 351 -28.26 2.13 -1.35
C THR A 351 -29.46 1.61 -2.14
N GLY A 352 -29.70 0.30 -2.05
CA GLY A 352 -30.84 -0.39 -2.66
C GLY A 352 -30.66 -0.67 -4.15
N ILE A 353 -31.75 -0.96 -4.82
CA ILE A 353 -31.80 -1.25 -6.25
C ILE A 353 -31.91 0.06 -7.03
N ASN A 354 -30.84 0.46 -7.67
CA ASN A 354 -30.79 1.65 -8.52
C ASN A 354 -30.43 1.26 -9.95
N ASN A 355 -31.33 1.55 -10.91
CA ASN A 355 -31.09 1.22 -12.33
C ASN A 355 -29.96 2.04 -12.96
N ASP A 356 -29.55 3.16 -12.35
CA ASP A 356 -28.41 3.97 -12.77
C ASP A 356 -27.09 3.47 -12.15
N CYS A 357 -27.15 2.47 -11.25
CA CYS A 357 -26.02 1.79 -10.62
C CYS A 357 -26.01 0.31 -11.02
N LYS A 358 -25.22 -0.06 -12.04
CA LYS A 358 -25.23 -1.39 -12.64
C LYS A 358 -23.96 -1.67 -13.45
N VAL A 359 -23.78 -2.90 -13.85
CA VAL A 359 -22.79 -3.26 -14.88
C VAL A 359 -23.52 -3.72 -16.14
N THR A 360 -23.05 -3.27 -17.31
CA THR A 360 -23.55 -3.73 -18.62
C THR A 360 -22.41 -4.34 -19.44
N LEU A 361 -22.71 -5.37 -20.22
CA LEU A 361 -21.81 -5.99 -21.17
C LEU A 361 -22.45 -5.96 -22.55
N SER A 362 -21.75 -5.40 -23.53
CA SER A 362 -22.19 -5.27 -24.92
C SER A 362 -21.49 -6.30 -25.81
N ASN A 363 -22.20 -6.87 -26.79
CA ASN A 363 -21.58 -7.74 -27.80
C ASN A 363 -20.96 -6.96 -28.97
N LEU A 364 -20.86 -5.63 -28.91
CA LEU A 364 -20.09 -4.83 -29.87
C LEU A 364 -18.58 -5.13 -29.72
N SER A 365 -17.91 -5.40 -30.80
CA SER A 365 -16.49 -5.77 -30.88
C SER A 365 -15.87 -5.29 -32.19
N LYS A 366 -14.55 -5.18 -32.27
CA LYS A 366 -13.81 -4.94 -33.53
C LYS A 366 -13.94 -6.11 -34.52
N ASP A 367 -14.21 -7.32 -34.01
CA ASP A 367 -14.30 -8.57 -34.77
C ASP A 367 -15.71 -9.18 -34.63
N LYS A 368 -16.35 -9.50 -35.76
CA LYS A 368 -17.64 -10.20 -35.76
C LYS A 368 -17.50 -11.71 -35.57
N ASN A 369 -18.53 -12.33 -35.00
CA ASN A 369 -18.68 -13.78 -34.83
C ASN A 369 -17.63 -14.40 -33.86
N ARG A 370 -16.95 -13.61 -33.04
CA ARG A 370 -16.26 -14.09 -31.85
C ARG A 370 -17.29 -14.52 -30.80
N ILE A 371 -16.87 -15.22 -29.78
CA ILE A 371 -17.71 -15.58 -28.65
C ILE A 371 -17.44 -14.60 -27.50
N LEU A 372 -18.50 -13.95 -27.07
CA LEU A 372 -18.57 -13.16 -25.85
C LEU A 372 -19.27 -13.98 -24.78
N THR A 373 -18.69 -14.07 -23.58
CA THR A 373 -19.27 -14.80 -22.46
C THR A 373 -19.59 -13.85 -21.31
N ALA A 374 -20.66 -14.16 -20.56
CA ALA A 374 -21.18 -13.42 -19.42
C ALA A 374 -21.53 -14.43 -18.31
N ASP A 375 -21.15 -14.12 -17.07
CA ASP A 375 -21.43 -14.97 -15.91
C ASP A 375 -21.94 -14.07 -14.76
N ALA A 376 -21.25 -13.98 -13.66
CA ALA A 376 -21.63 -13.19 -12.49
C ALA A 376 -20.83 -11.88 -12.37
N ILE A 377 -21.41 -10.91 -11.67
CA ILE A 377 -20.73 -9.69 -11.21
C ILE A 377 -20.76 -9.65 -9.69
N LYS A 378 -19.60 -9.41 -9.07
CA LYS A 378 -19.42 -9.24 -7.63
C LYS A 378 -19.13 -7.78 -7.31
N PHE A 379 -19.86 -7.22 -6.35
CA PHE A 379 -19.68 -5.88 -5.79
C PHE A 379 -19.27 -6.01 -4.32
N GLY A 380 -18.10 -5.47 -3.97
CA GLY A 380 -17.57 -5.50 -2.60
C GLY A 380 -16.71 -6.72 -2.28
N GLY A 381 -16.00 -6.65 -1.17
CA GLY A 381 -15.07 -7.69 -0.69
C GLY A 381 -15.76 -8.83 0.02
N GLY A 382 -16.63 -8.50 0.97
CA GLY A 382 -17.39 -9.45 1.76
C GLY A 382 -16.64 -10.08 2.94
N MET A 383 -17.36 -10.97 3.63
CA MET A 383 -16.83 -11.78 4.72
C MET A 383 -16.28 -13.10 4.19
N GLY A 384 -15.36 -13.71 4.94
CA GLY A 384 -14.83 -15.02 4.61
C GLY A 384 -15.93 -16.09 4.61
N ASN A 385 -16.02 -16.84 3.52
CA ASN A 385 -17.05 -17.88 3.31
C ASN A 385 -16.46 -19.26 3.00
N ILE A 386 -15.17 -19.43 3.19
CA ILE A 386 -14.53 -20.76 3.12
C ILE A 386 -14.47 -21.34 4.52
N ALA A 387 -15.07 -22.52 4.70
CA ALA A 387 -15.14 -23.20 5.98
C ALA A 387 -14.15 -24.37 6.04
N VAL A 388 -13.48 -24.51 7.18
CA VAL A 388 -12.58 -25.63 7.46
C VAL A 388 -13.26 -26.63 8.37
N LEU A 389 -13.24 -27.92 7.97
CA LEU A 389 -13.78 -29.02 8.77
C LEU A 389 -12.72 -29.53 9.76
N GLN A 390 -13.04 -29.64 11.02
CA GLN A 390 -12.11 -30.08 12.09
C GLN A 390 -11.74 -31.55 12.05
N ASP A 391 -12.59 -32.45 11.53
CA ASP A 391 -12.34 -33.89 11.46
C ASP A 391 -12.52 -34.46 10.06
N LYS A 392 -11.46 -35.05 9.50
CA LYS A 392 -11.45 -35.70 8.17
C LYS A 392 -12.40 -36.87 8.02
N ARG A 393 -12.86 -37.51 9.13
CA ARG A 393 -13.81 -38.63 9.12
C ARG A 393 -15.25 -38.18 8.93
N GLN A 394 -15.51 -36.86 8.91
CA GLN A 394 -16.84 -36.26 8.83
C GLN A 394 -17.16 -35.59 7.48
N ILE A 395 -16.68 -36.18 6.37
CA ILE A 395 -17.09 -35.75 5.00
C ILE A 395 -18.50 -36.26 4.67
N ASP A 396 -19.31 -36.55 5.65
CA ASP A 396 -20.71 -36.89 5.45
C ASP A 396 -21.53 -35.59 5.50
N LYS A 397 -22.29 -35.30 4.42
CA LYS A 397 -23.10 -34.10 4.22
C LYS A 397 -24.15 -33.79 5.31
N SER A 398 -24.26 -34.64 6.33
CA SER A 398 -25.17 -34.46 7.47
C SER A 398 -24.60 -33.62 8.64
N PHE A 399 -23.33 -33.16 8.56
CA PHE A 399 -22.64 -32.44 9.64
C PHE A 399 -22.28 -31.01 9.24
N THR A 400 -23.27 -30.17 8.98
CA THR A 400 -23.08 -28.72 8.76
C THR A 400 -22.75 -27.95 10.05
N ASP A 401 -22.95 -28.55 11.23
CA ASP A 401 -22.83 -27.88 12.53
C ASP A 401 -21.39 -27.70 13.03
N ASN A 402 -20.35 -28.23 12.30
CA ASN A 402 -18.92 -28.12 12.66
C ASN A 402 -18.07 -27.41 11.62
N ALA A 403 -18.67 -26.72 10.70
CA ALA A 403 -17.96 -25.94 9.71
C ALA A 403 -17.53 -24.58 10.30
N ASN A 404 -16.23 -24.31 10.34
CA ASN A 404 -15.65 -23.06 10.85
C ASN A 404 -15.22 -22.14 9.71
N THR A 405 -16.03 -21.14 9.40
CA THR A 405 -15.57 -19.96 8.63
C THR A 405 -14.73 -19.05 9.51
N SER A 406 -13.99 -18.12 8.92
CA SER A 406 -13.14 -17.19 9.69
C SER A 406 -13.97 -16.24 10.55
N ASN A 407 -15.16 -15.87 10.13
CA ASN A 407 -15.97 -14.78 10.66
C ASN A 407 -15.29 -13.40 10.60
N PHE A 408 -14.26 -13.27 9.73
CA PHE A 408 -13.54 -12.04 9.48
C PHE A 408 -13.78 -11.55 8.05
N PRO A 409 -13.55 -10.24 7.77
CA PRO A 409 -13.54 -9.74 6.40
C PRO A 409 -12.56 -10.54 5.53
N ARG A 410 -12.94 -10.83 4.29
CA ARG A 410 -12.17 -11.67 3.38
C ARG A 410 -10.77 -11.14 3.10
N PHE A 411 -10.56 -9.82 3.12
CA PHE A 411 -9.22 -9.22 2.94
C PHE A 411 -8.22 -9.64 4.04
N ALA A 412 -8.71 -10.06 5.22
CA ALA A 412 -7.88 -10.54 6.32
C ALA A 412 -7.45 -12.01 6.18
N GLU A 413 -8.11 -12.78 5.31
CA GLU A 413 -7.81 -14.20 5.10
C GLU A 413 -6.57 -14.41 4.22
N GLY A 414 -5.92 -15.57 4.40
CA GLY A 414 -4.81 -16.01 3.59
C GLY A 414 -5.19 -16.32 2.14
N ALA A 415 -4.17 -16.39 1.29
CA ALA A 415 -4.35 -16.58 -0.15
C ALA A 415 -5.14 -17.84 -0.52
N LYS A 416 -4.94 -18.94 0.20
CA LYS A 416 -5.62 -20.22 -0.02
C LYS A 416 -7.15 -20.05 -0.10
N TYR A 417 -7.75 -19.31 0.81
CA TYR A 417 -9.21 -19.16 0.93
C TYR A 417 -9.78 -18.28 -0.20
N TRP A 418 -9.11 -17.18 -0.51
CA TRP A 418 -9.46 -16.38 -1.67
C TRP A 418 -9.39 -17.18 -2.96
N LEU A 419 -8.32 -17.96 -3.17
CA LEU A 419 -8.11 -18.73 -4.39
C LEU A 419 -9.21 -19.79 -4.58
N GLN A 420 -9.65 -20.46 -3.51
CA GLN A 420 -10.82 -21.36 -3.58
C GLN A 420 -12.09 -20.59 -3.98
N TRP A 421 -12.38 -19.47 -3.33
CA TRP A 421 -13.52 -18.61 -3.65
C TRP A 421 -13.46 -18.06 -5.09
N ALA A 422 -12.26 -17.78 -5.58
CA ALA A 422 -12.02 -17.29 -6.94
C ALA A 422 -11.95 -18.38 -8.01
N GLY A 423 -12.36 -19.60 -7.72
CA GLY A 423 -12.48 -20.68 -8.72
C GLY A 423 -11.21 -21.39 -9.09
N VAL A 424 -10.08 -21.09 -8.45
CA VAL A 424 -8.80 -21.77 -8.71
C VAL A 424 -8.90 -23.27 -8.33
N PRO A 425 -8.29 -24.20 -9.10
CA PRO A 425 -8.33 -25.61 -8.76
C PRO A 425 -7.66 -25.93 -7.41
N ASP A 426 -8.19 -26.94 -6.70
CA ASP A 426 -7.68 -27.41 -5.42
C ASP A 426 -6.22 -27.87 -5.48
N SER A 427 -5.77 -28.43 -6.59
CA SER A 427 -4.37 -28.80 -6.86
C SER A 427 -3.39 -27.61 -6.79
N ILE A 428 -3.89 -26.37 -6.87
CA ILE A 428 -3.10 -25.14 -6.77
C ILE A 428 -3.09 -24.60 -5.34
N TYR A 429 -4.28 -24.44 -4.71
CA TYR A 429 -4.41 -23.83 -3.40
C TYR A 429 -4.29 -24.81 -2.22
N SER A 430 -4.34 -26.11 -2.45
CA SER A 430 -4.28 -27.12 -1.39
C SER A 430 -3.33 -28.26 -1.73
N ARG A 431 -2.03 -27.96 -1.72
CA ARG A 431 -0.95 -28.90 -2.09
C ARG A 431 -0.85 -30.10 -1.15
N ASN A 432 -1.33 -29.97 0.08
CA ASN A 432 -1.34 -31.03 1.09
C ASN A 432 -2.74 -31.65 1.25
N SER A 433 -3.63 -31.51 0.27
CA SER A 433 -4.98 -32.04 0.28
C SER A 433 -5.74 -31.64 1.56
N ASN A 434 -5.67 -30.37 1.93
CA ASN A 434 -6.31 -29.77 3.11
C ASN A 434 -5.89 -30.39 4.46
N THR A 435 -4.69 -30.98 4.53
CA THR A 435 -4.17 -31.59 5.77
C THR A 435 -3.30 -30.63 6.59
N ASN A 436 -2.86 -29.52 6.00
CA ASN A 436 -2.03 -28.50 6.64
C ASN A 436 -2.35 -27.14 6.03
N GLU A 437 -3.25 -26.40 6.68
CA GLU A 437 -3.75 -25.10 6.22
C GLU A 437 -2.63 -24.06 6.06
N TYR A 438 -1.70 -23.98 7.01
CA TYR A 438 -0.54 -23.10 6.97
C TYR A 438 0.35 -23.39 5.74
N SER A 439 0.66 -24.67 5.53
CA SER A 439 1.52 -25.07 4.41
C SER A 439 0.83 -24.90 3.06
N ASP A 440 -0.47 -25.15 2.99
CA ASP A 440 -1.28 -24.93 1.79
C ASP A 440 -1.32 -23.43 1.44
N ASP A 441 -1.49 -22.54 2.45
CA ASP A 441 -1.54 -21.10 2.23
C ASP A 441 -0.23 -20.54 1.63
N PHE A 442 0.92 -20.76 2.28
CA PHE A 442 2.17 -20.16 1.76
C PHE A 442 2.62 -20.76 0.43
N GLN A 443 2.29 -22.04 0.16
CA GLN A 443 2.63 -22.66 -1.12
C GLN A 443 1.73 -22.17 -2.26
N SER A 444 0.46 -21.93 -1.97
CA SER A 444 -0.55 -21.56 -2.98
C SER A 444 -0.13 -20.38 -3.84
N ARG A 445 0.53 -19.36 -3.26
CA ARG A 445 0.92 -18.11 -3.93
C ARG A 445 1.84 -18.37 -5.13
N GLY A 446 2.90 -19.15 -4.94
CA GLY A 446 3.83 -19.50 -6.01
C GLY A 446 3.21 -20.40 -7.10
N PHE A 447 2.39 -21.40 -6.71
CA PHE A 447 1.68 -22.24 -7.66
C PHE A 447 0.60 -21.48 -8.43
N TRP A 448 -0.07 -20.52 -7.79
CA TRP A 448 -1.03 -19.63 -8.43
C TRP A 448 -0.39 -18.77 -9.54
N VAL A 449 0.83 -18.23 -9.36
CA VAL A 449 1.56 -17.54 -10.44
C VAL A 449 1.74 -18.43 -11.67
N ASN A 450 2.05 -19.71 -11.44
CA ASN A 450 2.20 -20.68 -12.53
C ASN A 450 0.86 -21.01 -13.20
N TYR A 451 -0.24 -21.05 -12.43
CA TYR A 451 -1.58 -21.24 -12.96
C TYR A 451 -2.05 -20.02 -13.75
N LEU A 452 -1.79 -18.77 -13.26
CA LEU A 452 -2.04 -17.57 -14.06
C LEU A 452 -1.35 -17.62 -15.41
N SER A 453 -0.06 -17.97 -15.42
CA SER A 453 0.77 -17.95 -16.64
C SER A 453 0.64 -19.19 -17.52
N GLY A 454 0.06 -20.27 -17.00
CA GLY A 454 -0.08 -21.54 -17.72
C GLY A 454 -0.85 -21.40 -19.03
N GLY A 455 -0.30 -21.95 -20.14
CA GLY A 455 -0.85 -21.84 -21.50
C GLY A 455 -0.53 -20.50 -22.18
N SER A 456 0.16 -19.58 -21.52
CA SER A 456 0.68 -18.35 -22.13
C SER A 456 2.07 -18.57 -22.75
N VAL A 457 2.60 -17.55 -23.44
CA VAL A 457 3.95 -17.59 -24.04
C VAL A 457 5.08 -17.78 -23.03
N VAL A 458 4.88 -17.38 -21.78
CA VAL A 458 5.90 -17.50 -20.73
C VAL A 458 5.87 -18.87 -20.05
N ASN A 459 4.75 -19.60 -20.10
CA ASN A 459 4.61 -20.96 -19.56
C ASN A 459 3.73 -21.85 -20.45
N PRO A 460 4.15 -22.12 -21.70
CA PRO A 460 3.26 -22.65 -22.75
C PRO A 460 2.83 -24.11 -22.57
N LYS A 461 3.53 -24.88 -21.73
CA LYS A 461 3.28 -26.33 -21.55
C LYS A 461 2.41 -26.63 -20.32
N ALA A 462 2.17 -25.66 -19.45
CA ALA A 462 1.32 -25.81 -18.29
C ALA A 462 -0.13 -25.47 -18.65
N GLU A 463 -1.09 -26.09 -17.97
CA GLU A 463 -2.48 -25.63 -17.98
C GLU A 463 -2.65 -24.41 -17.07
N GLY A 464 -3.52 -23.47 -17.46
CA GLY A 464 -3.79 -22.30 -16.64
C GLY A 464 -4.63 -21.23 -17.37
N LEU A 465 -4.55 -20.03 -16.82
CA LEU A 465 -5.39 -18.88 -17.22
C LEU A 465 -4.83 -18.08 -18.41
N LYS A 466 -3.72 -18.46 -18.98
CA LYS A 466 -3.07 -17.90 -20.18
C LYS A 466 -2.60 -16.45 -20.05
N VAL A 467 -2.49 -15.92 -18.83
CA VAL A 467 -2.01 -14.55 -18.61
C VAL A 467 -0.48 -14.50 -18.72
N PRO A 468 0.09 -13.67 -19.61
CA PRO A 468 1.55 -13.61 -19.79
C PRO A 468 2.20 -12.75 -18.70
N ILE A 469 2.40 -13.33 -17.51
CA ILE A 469 2.99 -12.65 -16.35
C ILE A 469 4.44 -12.25 -16.66
N ASP A 470 4.78 -10.97 -16.46
CA ASP A 470 6.12 -10.42 -16.66
C ASP A 470 7.05 -10.71 -15.47
N LEU A 471 6.55 -10.58 -14.25
CA LEU A 471 7.27 -10.84 -13.00
C LEU A 471 6.31 -11.12 -11.84
N ALA A 472 6.85 -11.63 -10.74
CA ALA A 472 6.14 -11.77 -9.48
C ALA A 472 6.88 -11.06 -8.33
N PHE A 473 6.12 -10.48 -7.40
CA PHE A 473 6.66 -9.73 -6.28
C PHE A 473 5.95 -10.09 -4.98
N ALA A 474 6.70 -10.59 -3.99
CA ALA A 474 6.25 -10.91 -2.64
C ALA A 474 6.71 -9.80 -1.69
N PHE A 475 5.79 -9.11 -1.06
CA PHE A 475 6.10 -8.08 -0.07
C PHE A 475 5.97 -8.64 1.34
N HIS A 476 7.09 -8.76 2.07
CA HIS A 476 7.18 -9.22 3.46
C HIS A 476 7.92 -8.22 4.33
N THR A 477 7.83 -8.40 5.66
CA THR A 477 8.70 -7.80 6.66
C THR A 477 9.36 -8.90 7.49
N ASP A 478 10.65 -8.74 7.79
CA ASP A 478 11.43 -9.75 8.50
C ASP A 478 11.03 -9.84 9.99
N ALA A 479 11.33 -10.98 10.61
CA ALA A 479 11.23 -11.21 12.06
C ALA A 479 12.59 -11.06 12.79
N GLY A 480 13.57 -10.43 12.16
CA GLY A 480 14.90 -10.21 12.73
C GLY A 480 14.94 -9.01 13.68
N ILE A 481 15.68 -9.13 14.79
CA ILE A 481 16.02 -8.02 15.70
C ILE A 481 17.52 -7.74 15.64
N SER A 482 17.90 -6.46 15.74
CA SER A 482 19.31 -6.08 15.95
C SER A 482 19.58 -5.94 17.45
N GLY A 483 20.71 -6.47 17.91
CA GLY A 483 21.05 -6.44 19.35
C GLY A 483 21.28 -5.04 19.94
N ASN A 484 21.32 -4.00 19.11
CA ASN A 484 21.51 -2.60 19.49
C ASN A 484 20.36 -1.70 19.03
N ASP A 485 19.21 -2.27 18.68
CA ASP A 485 18.02 -1.56 18.15
C ASP A 485 18.31 -0.65 16.93
N SER A 486 19.30 -1.04 16.11
CA SER A 486 19.57 -0.36 14.85
C SER A 486 18.63 -0.82 13.74
N ILE A 487 18.50 0.00 12.69
CA ILE A 487 17.68 -0.31 11.50
C ILE A 487 18.13 -1.64 10.89
N VAL A 488 17.21 -2.62 10.82
CA VAL A 488 17.43 -3.91 10.14
C VAL A 488 17.51 -3.71 8.62
N GLY A 489 16.64 -2.87 8.06
CA GLY A 489 16.71 -2.39 6.68
C GLY A 489 16.15 -3.35 5.63
N THR A 490 16.75 -3.34 4.43
CA THR A 490 16.16 -3.95 3.22
C THR A 490 16.91 -5.19 2.77
N LEU A 491 16.22 -6.34 2.67
CA LEU A 491 16.72 -7.59 2.13
C LEU A 491 15.94 -8.01 0.89
N GLY A 492 16.64 -8.38 -0.18
CA GLY A 492 16.04 -8.99 -1.36
C GLY A 492 16.38 -10.48 -1.46
N ILE A 493 15.39 -11.31 -1.79
CA ILE A 493 15.55 -12.77 -1.90
C ILE A 493 15.11 -13.24 -3.29
N CYS A 494 15.91 -14.10 -3.91
CA CYS A 494 15.59 -14.83 -5.14
C CYS A 494 16.07 -16.28 -5.06
N THR A 495 15.70 -17.09 -6.03
CA THR A 495 16.22 -18.46 -6.21
C THR A 495 16.81 -18.60 -7.60
N VAL A 496 18.15 -18.70 -7.71
CA VAL A 496 18.85 -18.88 -9.00
C VAL A 496 19.10 -20.34 -9.35
N ASN A 497 19.10 -21.22 -8.34
CA ASN A 497 19.27 -22.67 -8.51
C ASN A 497 18.13 -23.37 -7.76
N ASN A 498 17.20 -23.96 -8.47
CA ASN A 498 16.11 -24.71 -7.87
C ASN A 498 16.56 -26.14 -7.54
N ASN A 499 17.38 -26.30 -6.50
CA ASN A 499 17.71 -27.61 -5.96
C ASN A 499 16.51 -28.09 -5.12
N GLY A 500 15.56 -28.79 -5.75
CA GLY A 500 14.44 -29.38 -5.03
C GLY A 500 14.91 -30.31 -3.92
N ASN A 501 14.88 -29.86 -2.71
CA ASN A 501 14.91 -30.48 -1.38
C ASN A 501 16.03 -29.96 -0.48
N ASN A 502 15.66 -29.24 0.55
CA ASN A 502 16.47 -29.05 1.76
C ASN A 502 16.43 -30.28 2.71
N ASN A 503 15.81 -31.41 2.30
CA ASN A 503 15.84 -32.69 3.03
C ASN A 503 16.82 -33.63 2.35
N GLY A 504 18.08 -33.55 2.70
CA GLY A 504 19.18 -34.49 2.69
C GLY A 504 19.25 -35.70 1.73
N ASN A 505 18.40 -35.83 0.73
CA ASN A 505 18.43 -36.89 -0.28
C ASN A 505 18.78 -36.32 -1.67
N SER A 506 20.06 -36.23 -1.92
CA SER A 506 20.64 -35.92 -3.23
C SER A 506 20.54 -37.16 -4.15
N ASN A 507 19.36 -37.42 -4.70
CA ASN A 507 19.26 -38.24 -5.90
C ASN A 507 19.35 -37.31 -7.11
N GLY A 508 20.52 -37.22 -7.68
CA GLY A 508 20.93 -36.99 -9.08
C GLY A 508 20.12 -36.12 -10.04
N ASN A 509 19.22 -35.26 -9.62
CA ASN A 509 18.50 -34.34 -10.50
C ASN A 509 19.33 -33.07 -10.69
N THR A 510 19.72 -32.77 -11.91
CA THR A 510 20.30 -31.51 -12.35
C THR A 510 19.47 -30.35 -11.83
N ALA A 511 20.12 -29.44 -11.06
CA ALA A 511 19.49 -28.22 -10.54
C ALA A 511 18.77 -27.51 -11.68
N ASN A 512 17.46 -27.23 -11.51
CA ASN A 512 16.70 -26.47 -12.50
C ASN A 512 17.13 -24.98 -12.43
N THR A 513 18.05 -24.61 -13.32
CA THR A 513 18.63 -23.26 -13.42
C THR A 513 17.90 -22.39 -14.45
N LEU A 514 16.90 -22.93 -15.13
CA LEU A 514 16.12 -22.26 -16.17
C LEU A 514 14.64 -22.22 -15.80
N TYR A 515 13.95 -21.20 -16.24
CA TYR A 515 12.49 -21.14 -16.31
C TYR A 515 11.96 -22.03 -17.44
N LYS A 516 10.65 -22.31 -17.46
CA LYS A 516 10.02 -23.16 -18.48
C LYS A 516 10.14 -22.65 -19.91
N ASN A 517 10.32 -21.35 -20.08
CA ASN A 517 10.59 -20.70 -21.38
C ASN A 517 12.08 -20.72 -21.78
N GLY A 518 12.96 -21.34 -20.99
CA GLY A 518 14.40 -21.48 -21.27
C GLY A 518 15.27 -20.30 -20.80
N VAL A 519 14.72 -19.27 -20.21
CA VAL A 519 15.48 -18.14 -19.64
C VAL A 519 16.14 -18.56 -18.32
N SER A 520 17.35 -18.09 -18.08
CA SER A 520 18.09 -18.35 -16.84
C SER A 520 17.42 -17.71 -15.63
N ARG A 521 17.29 -18.44 -14.51
CA ARG A 521 16.81 -17.91 -13.22
C ARG A 521 17.69 -16.78 -12.64
N TRP A 522 18.87 -16.54 -13.19
CA TRP A 522 19.70 -15.37 -12.89
C TRP A 522 19.02 -14.03 -13.28
N ALA A 523 18.01 -14.07 -14.16
CA ALA A 523 17.16 -12.92 -14.43
C ALA A 523 16.46 -12.36 -13.17
N ALA A 524 16.05 -13.24 -12.24
CA ALA A 524 15.47 -12.81 -10.96
C ALA A 524 16.49 -12.06 -10.11
N ARG A 525 17.77 -12.49 -10.09
CA ARG A 525 18.81 -11.79 -9.33
C ARG A 525 19.07 -10.38 -9.87
N ASP A 526 19.12 -10.20 -11.20
CA ASP A 526 19.27 -8.88 -11.81
C ASP A 526 18.10 -7.95 -11.45
N MET A 527 16.88 -8.48 -11.45
CA MET A 527 15.67 -7.76 -11.05
C MET A 527 15.72 -7.36 -9.56
N VAL A 528 16.05 -8.31 -8.67
CA VAL A 528 16.15 -8.06 -7.23
C VAL A 528 17.22 -7.02 -6.92
N ASP A 529 18.37 -7.11 -7.58
CA ASP A 529 19.46 -6.13 -7.43
C ASP A 529 19.00 -4.71 -7.80
N LEU A 530 18.32 -4.55 -8.92
CA LEU A 530 17.85 -3.24 -9.39
C LEU A 530 16.79 -2.67 -8.44
N ILE A 531 15.78 -3.47 -8.06
CA ILE A 531 14.69 -3.01 -7.18
C ILE A 531 15.23 -2.68 -5.79
N GLN A 532 16.05 -3.55 -5.18
CA GLN A 532 16.65 -3.29 -3.87
C GLN A 532 17.54 -2.04 -3.90
N THR A 533 18.33 -1.83 -4.96
CA THR A 533 19.16 -0.63 -5.14
C THR A 533 18.29 0.62 -5.16
N GLN A 534 17.20 0.61 -5.91
CA GLN A 534 16.27 1.74 -5.98
C GLN A 534 15.65 2.06 -4.62
N ILE A 535 15.21 1.04 -3.86
CA ILE A 535 14.65 1.23 -2.51
C ILE A 535 15.69 1.87 -1.58
N VAL A 536 16.89 1.29 -1.53
CA VAL A 536 17.95 1.74 -0.61
C VAL A 536 18.42 3.16 -0.94
N ASP A 537 18.60 3.48 -2.24
CA ASP A 537 19.06 4.78 -2.67
C ASP A 537 18.03 5.88 -2.39
N ASP A 538 16.76 5.63 -2.66
CA ASP A 538 15.68 6.56 -2.34
C ASP A 538 15.57 6.80 -0.81
N LEU A 539 15.62 5.74 0.00
CA LEU A 539 15.54 5.85 1.46
C LEU A 539 16.75 6.57 2.05
N LYS A 540 17.95 6.35 1.52
CA LYS A 540 19.16 7.08 1.95
C LYS A 540 19.08 8.58 1.63
N GLN A 541 18.44 8.95 0.54
CA GLN A 541 18.29 10.35 0.13
C GLN A 541 17.17 11.09 0.83
N THR A 542 16.13 10.38 1.31
CA THR A 542 14.90 11.02 1.82
C THR A 542 14.61 10.77 3.29
N TRP A 543 15.03 9.62 3.85
CA TRP A 543 14.69 9.21 5.21
C TRP A 543 15.90 9.10 6.14
N HIS A 544 16.86 8.22 5.81
CA HIS A 544 17.99 7.96 6.69
C HIS A 544 19.26 7.68 5.87
N PRO A 545 20.33 8.49 5.99
CA PRO A 545 21.54 8.35 5.16
C PRO A 545 22.26 7.01 5.38
N GLU A 546 22.12 6.44 6.58
CA GLU A 546 22.71 5.15 6.95
C GLU A 546 21.69 4.00 6.85
N TRP A 547 20.64 4.14 5.98
CA TRP A 547 19.69 3.04 5.78
C TRP A 547 20.41 1.75 5.42
N THR A 548 20.15 0.69 6.18
CA THR A 548 20.85 -0.58 6.04
C THR A 548 20.45 -1.30 4.76
N ARG A 549 21.44 -1.52 3.87
CA ARG A 549 21.31 -2.49 2.79
C ARG A 549 21.76 -3.84 3.29
N ARG A 550 20.87 -4.81 3.34
CA ARG A 550 21.21 -6.22 3.52
C ARG A 550 21.60 -6.83 2.16
N GLY A 551 22.08 -8.05 2.13
CA GLY A 551 22.49 -8.68 0.88
C GLY A 551 21.34 -9.05 -0.06
N ILE A 552 21.70 -9.67 -1.18
CA ILE A 552 20.76 -10.36 -2.09
C ILE A 552 20.90 -11.86 -1.82
N TRP A 553 19.90 -12.43 -1.15
CA TRP A 553 19.98 -13.84 -0.76
C TRP A 553 19.48 -14.76 -1.87
N ASN A 554 20.26 -15.84 -2.12
CA ASN A 554 19.82 -16.96 -2.91
C ASN A 554 19.28 -18.05 -1.99
N LYS A 555 17.95 -18.08 -1.76
CA LYS A 555 17.28 -19.02 -0.85
C LYS A 555 16.15 -19.76 -1.57
N SER A 556 15.93 -21.02 -1.17
CA SER A 556 14.92 -21.89 -1.75
C SER A 556 13.57 -21.78 -1.04
N TYR A 557 13.11 -20.54 -0.78
CA TYR A 557 11.76 -20.30 -0.27
C TYR A 557 10.72 -20.62 -1.35
N SER A 558 9.57 -21.15 -0.96
CA SER A 558 8.51 -21.56 -1.89
C SER A 558 8.11 -20.43 -2.83
N GLU A 559 7.90 -19.23 -2.28
CA GLU A 559 7.46 -18.06 -3.02
C GLU A 559 8.48 -17.53 -4.03
N ALA A 560 9.79 -17.71 -3.79
CA ALA A 560 10.85 -17.32 -4.72
C ALA A 560 11.21 -18.43 -5.72
N ARG A 561 11.02 -19.70 -5.33
CA ARG A 561 11.46 -20.89 -6.08
C ARG A 561 10.42 -21.42 -7.06
N VAL A 562 9.14 -21.46 -6.63
CA VAL A 562 8.06 -22.12 -7.38
C VAL A 562 7.66 -21.36 -8.64
N PRO A 563 7.54 -20.02 -8.64
CA PRO A 563 7.13 -19.30 -9.84
C PRO A 563 8.07 -19.53 -11.02
N GLU A 564 7.49 -19.68 -12.21
CA GLU A 564 8.21 -19.85 -13.50
C GLU A 564 8.43 -18.50 -14.21
N VAL A 565 8.42 -17.43 -13.46
CA VAL A 565 8.75 -16.04 -13.86
C VAL A 565 9.76 -15.44 -12.89
N PRO A 566 10.52 -14.39 -13.27
CA PRO A 566 11.39 -13.68 -12.33
C PRO A 566 10.61 -13.22 -11.11
N THR A 567 11.08 -13.60 -9.92
CA THR A 567 10.39 -13.36 -8.66
C THR A 567 11.33 -12.76 -7.64
N MET A 568 10.89 -11.68 -6.99
CA MET A 568 11.50 -11.09 -5.81
C MET A 568 10.63 -11.36 -4.59
N LEU A 569 11.26 -11.86 -3.50
CA LEU A 569 10.71 -11.77 -2.17
C LEU A 569 11.47 -10.65 -1.44
N LEU A 570 10.75 -9.60 -1.10
CA LEU A 570 11.24 -8.46 -0.34
C LEU A 570 10.99 -8.70 1.15
N GLU A 571 12.03 -8.59 1.95
CA GLU A 571 11.94 -8.44 3.40
C GLU A 571 12.33 -6.99 3.73
N LEU A 572 11.32 -6.15 3.86
CA LEU A 572 11.50 -4.74 4.17
C LEU A 572 11.48 -4.57 5.68
N LEU A 573 12.59 -4.07 6.28
CA LEU A 573 12.70 -3.83 7.71
C LEU A 573 12.28 -5.04 8.57
N SER A 574 12.16 -4.87 9.90
CA SER A 574 11.67 -5.92 10.80
C SER A 574 10.50 -5.44 11.65
N HIS A 575 9.39 -6.20 11.59
CA HIS A 575 8.21 -5.94 12.44
C HIS A 575 8.46 -6.21 13.94
N GLN A 576 9.60 -6.80 14.31
CA GLN A 576 10.02 -7.01 15.69
C GLN A 576 11.01 -5.95 16.20
N ASN A 577 11.48 -5.03 15.33
CA ASN A 577 12.44 -3.99 15.68
C ASN A 577 11.74 -2.64 15.84
N PHE A 578 11.84 -2.05 17.04
CA PHE A 578 11.15 -0.79 17.35
C PHE A 578 11.62 0.38 16.46
N GLU A 579 12.93 0.51 16.18
CA GLU A 579 13.44 1.56 15.30
C GLU A 579 12.88 1.42 13.87
N ASP A 580 12.82 0.21 13.32
CA ASP A 580 12.22 -0.06 12.02
C ASP A 580 10.71 0.29 12.01
N MET A 581 9.99 -0.01 13.10
CA MET A 581 8.54 0.22 13.17
C MET A 581 8.16 1.71 13.23
N LYS A 582 9.04 2.59 13.71
CA LYS A 582 8.84 4.05 13.60
C LYS A 582 8.67 4.51 12.14
N TYR A 583 9.38 3.87 11.21
CA TYR A 583 9.25 4.10 9.77
C TYR A 583 8.03 3.36 9.20
N ALA A 584 7.88 2.10 9.53
CA ALA A 584 6.83 1.23 8.96
C ALA A 584 5.40 1.75 9.20
N LEU A 585 5.17 2.41 10.33
CA LEU A 585 3.86 2.98 10.69
C LEU A 585 3.60 4.38 10.10
N ASP A 586 4.61 5.00 9.47
CA ASP A 586 4.44 6.32 8.82
C ASP A 586 3.94 6.17 7.38
N PRO A 587 2.75 6.70 7.03
CA PRO A 587 2.19 6.59 5.67
C PRO A 587 3.09 7.21 4.59
N ARG A 588 3.89 8.24 4.92
CA ARG A 588 4.82 8.88 3.98
C ARG A 588 6.00 7.97 3.64
N PHE A 589 6.46 7.18 4.62
CA PHE A 589 7.45 6.14 4.38
C PHE A 589 6.89 5.03 3.49
N ARG A 590 5.65 4.59 3.77
CA ARG A 590 4.95 3.60 2.94
C ARG A 590 4.83 4.07 1.48
N PHE A 591 4.49 5.34 1.26
CA PHE A 591 4.46 5.95 -0.07
C PHE A 591 5.85 5.93 -0.74
N THR A 592 6.90 6.37 -0.01
CA THR A 592 8.27 6.44 -0.56
C THR A 592 8.80 5.07 -0.99
N VAL A 593 8.63 4.05 -0.13
CA VAL A 593 9.03 2.67 -0.45
C VAL A 593 8.25 2.13 -1.64
N SER A 594 6.93 2.30 -1.65
CA SER A 594 6.08 1.83 -2.76
C SER A 594 6.47 2.48 -4.09
N ARG A 595 6.78 3.80 -4.07
CA ARG A 595 7.28 4.52 -5.25
C ARG A 595 8.65 4.01 -5.69
N ALA A 596 9.55 3.69 -4.77
CA ALA A 596 10.86 3.11 -5.10
C ALA A 596 10.73 1.72 -5.72
N ILE A 597 9.85 0.86 -5.20
CA ILE A 597 9.54 -0.47 -5.78
C ILE A 597 8.95 -0.29 -7.18
N TYR A 598 7.97 0.59 -7.36
CA TYR A 598 7.38 0.90 -8.66
C TYR A 598 8.46 1.35 -9.67
N LYS A 599 9.33 2.30 -9.30
CA LYS A 599 10.45 2.75 -10.16
C LYS A 599 11.39 1.59 -10.51
N GLY A 600 11.73 0.74 -9.54
CA GLY A 600 12.58 -0.43 -9.76
C GLY A 600 11.96 -1.43 -10.75
N ILE A 601 10.67 -1.74 -10.60
CA ILE A 601 9.91 -2.60 -11.52
C ILE A 601 9.86 -1.97 -12.93
N LEU A 602 9.53 -0.69 -13.04
CA LEU A 602 9.46 0.03 -14.31
C LEU A 602 10.81 0.01 -15.03
N LYS A 603 11.91 0.34 -14.34
CA LYS A 603 13.27 0.33 -14.90
C LYS A 603 13.70 -1.08 -15.34
N HIS A 604 13.37 -2.10 -14.55
CA HIS A 604 13.65 -3.49 -14.90
C HIS A 604 12.91 -3.92 -16.18
N LEU A 605 11.61 -3.67 -16.26
CA LEU A 605 10.79 -4.04 -17.42
C LEU A 605 11.16 -3.22 -18.67
N ALA A 606 11.52 -1.95 -18.50
CA ALA A 606 12.03 -1.10 -19.59
C ALA A 606 13.33 -1.66 -20.15
N TYR A 607 14.28 -2.04 -19.29
CA TYR A 607 15.54 -2.65 -19.70
C TYR A 607 15.32 -3.98 -20.42
N THR A 608 14.55 -4.91 -19.84
CA THR A 608 14.36 -6.26 -20.39
C THR A 608 13.57 -6.27 -21.70
N ASN A 609 12.63 -5.35 -21.87
CA ASN A 609 11.77 -5.23 -23.05
C ASN A 609 12.21 -4.15 -24.04
N ASN A 610 13.31 -3.43 -23.75
CA ASN A 610 13.94 -2.43 -24.60
C ASN A 610 13.00 -1.29 -25.01
N PHE A 611 12.44 -0.59 -24.00
CA PHE A 611 11.69 0.66 -24.19
C PHE A 611 12.20 1.76 -23.26
N GLU A 612 12.02 3.03 -23.67
CA GLU A 612 12.30 4.17 -22.82
C GLU A 612 11.22 4.32 -21.76
N TYR A 613 11.61 4.51 -20.51
CA TYR A 613 10.67 4.68 -19.42
C TYR A 613 10.51 6.16 -19.01
N VAL A 614 9.33 6.47 -18.54
CA VAL A 614 8.99 7.73 -17.86
C VAL A 614 8.31 7.36 -16.54
N VAL A 615 8.74 7.98 -15.45
CA VAL A 615 8.12 7.80 -14.14
C VAL A 615 6.89 8.71 -14.02
N GLN A 616 5.79 8.22 -13.48
CA GLN A 616 4.59 9.02 -13.20
C GLN A 616 4.92 10.22 -12.30
N PRO A 617 4.22 11.38 -12.44
CA PRO A 617 4.48 12.57 -11.64
C PRO A 617 4.16 12.39 -10.14
N LEU A 618 4.56 13.35 -9.33
CA LEU A 618 4.06 13.54 -7.96
C LEU A 618 2.73 14.32 -7.98
N PRO A 619 1.92 14.23 -6.90
CA PRO A 619 0.70 15.01 -6.74
C PRO A 619 0.96 16.52 -6.87
N VAL A 620 -0.01 17.25 -7.38
CA VAL A 620 0.06 18.72 -7.46
C VAL A 620 0.01 19.34 -6.07
N LYS A 621 0.40 20.59 -5.95
CA LYS A 621 0.37 21.41 -4.73
C LYS A 621 -0.26 22.79 -5.01
N GLU A 622 -0.47 23.59 -3.98
CA GLU A 622 -1.03 24.95 -4.06
C GLU A 622 -2.36 24.97 -4.85
N PHE A 623 -3.23 23.98 -4.54
CA PHE A 623 -4.53 23.89 -5.19
C PHE A 623 -5.49 24.94 -4.65
N SER A 624 -6.18 25.66 -5.54
CA SER A 624 -7.16 26.68 -5.18
C SER A 624 -8.40 26.66 -6.07
N CYS A 625 -9.50 27.12 -5.51
CA CYS A 625 -10.79 27.25 -6.17
C CYS A 625 -11.36 28.67 -5.87
N LYS A 626 -11.60 29.49 -6.89
CA LYS A 626 -12.06 30.87 -6.76
C LYS A 626 -13.16 31.20 -7.76
N PHE A 627 -14.24 31.88 -7.30
CA PHE A 627 -15.22 32.45 -8.22
C PHE A 627 -14.58 33.56 -9.07
N ILE A 628 -14.87 33.55 -10.36
CA ILE A 628 -14.53 34.64 -11.28
C ILE A 628 -15.76 35.37 -11.77
N SER A 629 -16.94 34.76 -11.66
CA SER A 629 -18.27 35.33 -11.87
C SER A 629 -19.29 34.58 -11.00
N ASP A 630 -20.58 34.90 -11.11
CA ASP A 630 -21.66 34.22 -10.37
C ASP A 630 -21.88 32.78 -10.83
N ASP A 631 -21.45 32.40 -12.02
CA ASP A 631 -21.65 31.12 -12.66
C ASP A 631 -20.34 30.42 -13.08
N SER A 632 -19.18 30.96 -12.71
CA SER A 632 -17.90 30.42 -13.17
C SER A 632 -16.84 30.37 -12.05
N ILE A 633 -16.10 29.26 -12.03
CA ILE A 633 -14.99 29.00 -11.10
C ILE A 633 -13.70 28.86 -11.87
N ARG A 634 -12.62 29.41 -11.31
CA ARG A 634 -11.26 29.12 -11.72
C ARG A 634 -10.60 28.19 -10.68
N LEU A 635 -10.04 27.10 -11.17
CA LEU A 635 -9.15 26.21 -10.42
C LEU A 635 -7.71 26.55 -10.83
N THR A 636 -6.76 26.60 -9.86
CA THR A 636 -5.32 26.73 -10.10
C THR A 636 -4.54 25.76 -9.24
N TRP A 637 -3.38 25.34 -9.71
CA TRP A 637 -2.47 24.43 -9.01
C TRP A 637 -1.04 24.61 -9.48
N GLN A 638 -0.07 24.02 -8.77
CA GLN A 638 1.35 23.98 -9.16
C GLN A 638 1.84 22.53 -9.27
N GLU A 639 2.78 22.29 -10.19
CA GLU A 639 3.48 21.01 -10.28
C GLU A 639 4.39 20.78 -9.06
N THR A 640 4.55 19.53 -8.65
CA THR A 640 5.55 19.13 -7.66
C THR A 640 6.75 18.51 -8.37
N ILE A 641 7.94 19.07 -8.13
CA ILE A 641 9.18 18.56 -8.71
C ILE A 641 9.65 17.33 -7.93
N ASP A 642 9.87 16.22 -8.62
CA ASP A 642 10.53 15.05 -8.05
C ASP A 642 12.06 15.19 -8.15
N SER A 643 12.70 15.45 -7.01
CA SER A 643 14.17 15.62 -6.96
C SER A 643 14.93 14.29 -7.16
N LEU A 644 14.24 13.14 -7.03
CA LEU A 644 14.83 11.81 -7.20
C LEU A 644 14.66 11.25 -8.61
N GLU A 645 13.79 11.87 -9.45
CA GLU A 645 13.46 11.32 -10.76
C GLU A 645 13.09 12.43 -11.77
N ILE A 646 14.05 12.80 -12.59
CA ILE A 646 13.88 13.89 -13.55
C ILE A 646 12.85 13.61 -14.65
N THR A 647 12.54 12.34 -14.91
CA THR A 647 11.54 11.94 -15.91
C THR A 647 10.11 12.16 -15.43
N ALA A 648 9.90 12.38 -14.12
CA ALA A 648 8.59 12.49 -13.49
C ALA A 648 7.91 13.87 -13.68
N LYS A 649 8.35 14.68 -14.64
CA LYS A 649 7.74 15.97 -14.94
C LYS A 649 6.35 15.78 -15.58
N PRO A 650 5.30 16.52 -15.13
CA PRO A 650 4.00 16.50 -15.77
C PRO A 650 4.02 17.05 -17.20
N ASP A 651 3.21 16.45 -18.09
CA ASP A 651 2.92 16.98 -19.44
C ASP A 651 1.56 17.70 -19.44
N SER A 652 0.62 17.25 -18.59
CA SER A 652 -0.74 17.78 -18.42
C SER A 652 -1.33 17.34 -17.09
N PHE A 653 -2.58 17.70 -16.86
CA PHE A 653 -3.30 17.43 -15.60
C PHE A 653 -4.70 16.91 -15.88
N ILE A 654 -5.29 16.18 -14.93
CA ILE A 654 -6.67 15.74 -15.00
C ILE A 654 -7.43 16.39 -13.85
N VAL A 655 -8.52 17.07 -14.17
CA VAL A 655 -9.47 17.62 -13.19
C VAL A 655 -10.67 16.68 -13.12
N TYR A 656 -10.91 16.13 -11.94
CA TYR A 656 -12.09 15.31 -11.63
C TYR A 656 -13.12 16.18 -10.92
N THR A 657 -14.40 16.02 -11.29
CA THR A 657 -15.51 16.78 -10.72
C THR A 657 -16.53 15.86 -10.08
N ARG A 658 -17.01 16.27 -8.91
CA ARG A 658 -18.13 15.64 -8.20
C ARG A 658 -19.19 16.71 -7.92
N ILE A 659 -20.48 16.36 -8.09
CA ILE A 659 -21.62 17.21 -7.80
C ILE A 659 -22.36 16.65 -6.58
N ASN A 660 -22.57 17.49 -5.57
CA ASN A 660 -23.19 17.13 -4.29
C ASN A 660 -22.50 15.90 -3.65
N ASP A 661 -23.29 14.94 -3.16
CA ASP A 661 -22.84 13.69 -2.53
C ASP A 661 -22.64 12.52 -3.54
N GLY A 662 -22.50 12.85 -4.83
CA GLY A 662 -22.24 11.88 -5.89
C GLY A 662 -20.79 11.36 -5.89
N GLY A 663 -20.43 10.59 -6.94
CA GLY A 663 -19.07 10.16 -7.22
C GLY A 663 -18.31 11.14 -8.12
N PHE A 664 -16.99 11.02 -8.15
CA PHE A 664 -16.18 11.73 -9.14
C PHE A 664 -16.38 11.12 -10.54
N ASP A 665 -16.36 12.00 -11.54
CA ASP A 665 -16.40 11.62 -12.96
C ASP A 665 -15.09 10.96 -13.43
N ASN A 666 -14.98 10.66 -14.73
CA ASN A 666 -13.75 10.09 -15.31
C ASN A 666 -12.65 11.13 -15.58
N GLY A 667 -12.86 12.39 -15.22
CA GLY A 667 -11.92 13.48 -15.34
C GLY A 667 -11.81 14.10 -16.72
N LYS A 668 -11.26 15.31 -16.77
CA LYS A 668 -10.99 16.08 -17.99
C LYS A 668 -9.52 16.47 -18.05
N ILE A 669 -8.85 16.16 -19.15
CA ILE A 669 -7.45 16.52 -19.35
C ILE A 669 -7.31 18.02 -19.64
N ILE A 670 -6.35 18.67 -18.96
CA ILE A 670 -6.07 20.11 -19.03
C ILE A 670 -4.59 20.32 -19.31
N SER A 671 -4.30 21.15 -20.33
CA SER A 671 -2.95 21.64 -20.56
C SER A 671 -2.70 22.90 -19.72
N GLY A 672 -1.59 22.96 -19.01
CA GLY A 672 -1.28 24.05 -18.07
C GLY A 672 -1.93 23.88 -16.70
N ASN A 673 -1.67 24.80 -15.79
CA ASN A 673 -1.96 24.74 -14.36
C ASN A 673 -3.18 25.56 -13.92
N SER A 674 -4.15 25.76 -14.81
CA SER A 674 -5.41 26.46 -14.53
C SER A 674 -6.54 25.94 -15.41
N TYR A 675 -7.73 25.87 -14.82
CA TYR A 675 -8.96 25.49 -15.51
C TYR A 675 -10.12 26.35 -15.07
N VAL A 676 -10.90 26.84 -16.03
CA VAL A 676 -12.15 27.58 -15.81
C VAL A 676 -13.31 26.71 -16.24
N LEU A 677 -14.34 26.59 -15.36
CA LEU A 677 -15.55 25.86 -15.64
C LEU A 677 -16.80 26.64 -15.15
N GLU A 678 -17.91 26.39 -15.83
CA GLU A 678 -19.24 26.88 -15.43
C GLU A 678 -19.83 25.98 -14.33
N ILE A 679 -20.56 26.61 -13.39
CA ILE A 679 -21.27 25.92 -12.32
C ILE A 679 -22.72 26.39 -12.24
N GLU A 680 -23.59 25.53 -11.71
CA GLU A 680 -24.99 25.87 -11.41
C GLU A 680 -25.12 26.29 -9.96
N SER A 681 -25.75 27.43 -9.70
CA SER A 681 -26.13 27.86 -8.36
C SER A 681 -27.00 26.82 -7.65
N GLY A 682 -26.81 26.65 -6.34
CA GLY A 682 -27.57 25.66 -5.54
C GLY A 682 -26.98 24.25 -5.47
N LYS A 683 -25.91 23.98 -6.21
CA LYS A 683 -25.17 22.71 -6.16
C LYS A 683 -23.78 22.90 -5.56
N ILE A 684 -23.32 21.92 -4.77
CA ILE A 684 -21.91 21.85 -4.34
C ILE A 684 -21.11 21.14 -5.40
N TYR A 685 -20.04 21.76 -5.87
CA TYR A 685 -19.05 21.18 -6.74
C TYR A 685 -17.79 20.86 -5.95
N SER A 686 -17.27 19.66 -6.09
CA SER A 686 -15.98 19.25 -5.51
C SER A 686 -15.01 18.84 -6.60
N PHE A 687 -13.74 19.20 -6.41
CA PHE A 687 -12.69 19.01 -7.41
C PHE A 687 -11.45 18.37 -6.78
N LYS A 688 -10.80 17.49 -7.53
CA LYS A 688 -9.43 17.03 -7.27
C LYS A 688 -8.65 17.03 -8.56
N VAL A 689 -7.34 17.18 -8.47
CA VAL A 689 -6.44 17.29 -9.62
C VAL A 689 -5.34 16.24 -9.51
N SER A 690 -5.07 15.52 -10.58
CA SER A 690 -3.87 14.69 -10.72
C SER A 690 -3.00 15.21 -11.87
N ALA A 691 -1.70 14.96 -11.76
CA ALA A 691 -0.72 15.25 -12.79
C ALA A 691 -0.48 14.01 -13.64
N VAL A 692 -0.31 14.16 -14.96
CA VAL A 692 -0.05 13.06 -15.88
C VAL A 692 1.11 13.34 -16.82
N ASN A 693 1.77 12.27 -17.20
CA ASN A 693 2.78 12.25 -18.27
C ASN A 693 2.72 10.89 -19.00
N LYS A 694 3.62 10.66 -19.94
CA LYS A 694 3.71 9.40 -20.69
C LYS A 694 3.92 8.16 -19.83
N GLY A 695 4.40 8.32 -18.59
CA GLY A 695 4.66 7.23 -17.62
C GLY A 695 3.45 6.86 -16.77
N GLY A 696 2.45 7.74 -16.67
CA GLY A 696 1.25 7.46 -15.89
C GLY A 696 0.66 8.68 -15.18
N GLU A 697 -0.24 8.42 -14.24
CA GLU A 697 -0.98 9.39 -13.44
C GLU A 697 -0.47 9.42 -12.00
N SER A 698 -0.35 10.61 -11.42
CA SER A 698 -0.03 10.80 -9.99
C SER A 698 -1.21 10.41 -9.09
N PHE A 699 -0.96 10.27 -7.79
CA PHE A 699 -2.04 10.40 -6.81
C PHE A 699 -2.69 11.79 -6.91
N PRO A 700 -3.99 11.93 -6.54
CA PRO A 700 -4.68 13.21 -6.63
C PRO A 700 -4.24 14.20 -5.53
N SER A 701 -4.55 15.48 -5.75
CA SER A 701 -4.54 16.52 -4.73
C SER A 701 -5.56 16.24 -3.61
N GLU A 702 -5.58 17.09 -2.60
CA GLU A 702 -6.74 17.29 -1.73
C GLU A 702 -8.00 17.62 -2.55
N ILE A 703 -9.17 17.44 -1.92
CA ILE A 703 -10.47 17.77 -2.54
C ILE A 703 -10.88 19.17 -2.07
N LEU A 704 -11.08 20.07 -3.02
CA LEU A 704 -11.63 21.40 -2.77
C LEU A 704 -13.08 21.48 -3.28
N SER A 705 -13.92 22.24 -2.55
CA SER A 705 -15.33 22.35 -2.88
C SER A 705 -15.76 23.81 -2.97
N ALA A 706 -16.84 24.08 -3.72
CA ALA A 706 -17.44 25.38 -3.85
C ALA A 706 -18.97 25.29 -4.02
N TYR A 707 -19.67 26.31 -3.55
CA TYR A 707 -21.10 26.44 -3.67
C TYR A 707 -21.49 27.91 -3.84
N LYS A 708 -22.30 28.19 -4.85
CA LYS A 708 -22.89 29.51 -5.05
C LYS A 708 -24.34 29.50 -4.61
N HIS A 709 -24.68 30.38 -3.65
CA HIS A 709 -26.06 30.53 -3.20
C HIS A 709 -26.90 31.26 -4.25
N PRO A 710 -28.14 30.79 -4.59
CA PRO A 710 -28.96 31.37 -5.66
C PRO A 710 -29.32 32.87 -5.49
N GLN A 711 -29.30 33.37 -4.26
CA GLN A 711 -29.56 34.78 -3.93
C GLN A 711 -28.30 35.63 -3.79
N ASN A 712 -27.15 35.16 -4.33
CA ASN A 712 -25.88 35.85 -4.30
C ASN A 712 -25.47 36.35 -2.91
N LYS A 713 -25.48 35.47 -1.90
CA LYS A 713 -25.06 35.74 -0.52
C LYS A 713 -23.54 35.88 -0.41
N GLU A 714 -23.08 36.52 0.68
CA GLU A 714 -21.66 36.62 1.03
C GLU A 714 -20.96 35.25 0.90
N THR A 715 -19.70 35.27 0.46
CA THR A 715 -18.90 34.09 0.27
C THR A 715 -17.93 33.90 1.44
N VAL A 716 -17.96 32.73 2.06
CA VAL A 716 -16.99 32.28 3.07
C VAL A 716 -15.86 31.55 2.35
N LEU A 717 -14.61 31.83 2.72
CA LEU A 717 -13.48 31.06 2.24
C LEU A 717 -13.14 29.92 3.20
N ILE A 718 -13.19 28.69 2.74
CA ILE A 718 -12.66 27.54 3.49
C ILE A 718 -11.18 27.38 3.14
N VAL A 719 -10.31 27.44 4.15
CA VAL A 719 -8.87 27.21 3.99
C VAL A 719 -8.54 25.81 4.55
N ASN A 720 -8.20 24.88 3.67
CA ASN A 720 -7.75 23.56 4.09
C ASN A 720 -6.29 23.63 4.55
N GLY A 721 -6.07 23.55 5.85
CA GLY A 721 -4.76 23.48 6.51
C GLY A 721 -4.44 22.10 7.07
N PHE A 722 -5.31 21.10 6.85
CA PHE A 722 -5.12 19.74 7.33
C PHE A 722 -4.55 18.84 6.24
N ASP A 723 -3.22 18.85 6.10
CA ASP A 723 -2.49 17.98 5.17
C ASP A 723 -1.65 16.89 5.88
N ARG A 724 -1.70 16.83 7.22
CA ARG A 724 -0.94 15.85 8.01
C ARG A 724 -1.35 14.43 7.69
N ILE A 725 -0.34 13.62 7.38
CA ILE A 725 -0.33 12.16 7.43
C ILE A 725 0.93 11.74 8.18
N SER A 726 0.79 10.90 9.21
CA SER A 726 1.93 10.56 10.08
C SER A 726 1.72 9.24 10.80
N GLY A 727 2.80 8.60 11.21
CA GLY A 727 2.76 7.52 12.20
C GLY A 727 2.34 8.01 13.58
N PRO A 728 2.08 7.09 14.52
CA PRO A 728 1.71 7.40 15.89
C PRO A 728 2.86 8.07 16.67
N GLU A 729 2.50 8.83 17.72
CA GLU A 729 3.46 9.36 18.68
C GLU A 729 4.23 8.22 19.34
N ASN A 730 5.55 8.38 19.50
CA ASN A 730 6.40 7.36 20.11
C ASN A 730 7.38 7.97 21.11
N PHE A 731 7.87 7.13 22.01
CA PHE A 731 8.89 7.50 22.97
C PHE A 731 9.94 6.39 23.11
N ASN A 732 11.15 6.77 23.48
CA ASN A 732 12.25 5.84 23.75
C ASN A 732 13.03 6.33 24.98
N LEU A 733 12.80 5.67 26.10
CA LEU A 733 13.53 5.84 27.35
C LEU A 733 14.44 4.63 27.57
N ILE A 734 15.35 4.71 28.54
CA ILE A 734 16.31 3.61 28.82
C ILE A 734 15.61 2.27 29.12
N THR A 735 14.49 2.32 29.84
CA THR A 735 13.78 1.12 30.35
C THR A 735 12.43 0.87 29.66
N LEU A 736 11.88 1.85 28.97
CA LEU A 736 10.56 1.78 28.33
C LEU A 736 10.63 2.45 26.96
N ALA A 737 10.03 1.81 25.96
CA ALA A 737 9.87 2.37 24.62
C ALA A 737 8.59 1.86 23.95
N GLY A 738 8.04 2.65 23.04
CA GLY A 738 6.84 2.23 22.31
C GLY A 738 6.03 3.38 21.72
N PHE A 739 4.80 3.05 21.31
CA PHE A 739 3.84 3.94 20.67
C PHE A 739 2.72 4.33 21.63
N MET A 740 2.39 5.63 21.66
CA MET A 740 1.36 6.22 22.52
C MET A 740 0.11 6.57 21.72
N THR A 741 -0.55 5.57 21.22
CA THR A 741 -1.75 5.73 20.36
C THR A 741 -2.96 6.32 21.09
N ASP A 742 -2.96 6.32 22.40
CA ASP A 742 -3.93 6.99 23.26
C ASP A 742 -3.71 8.52 23.38
N ARG A 743 -2.53 9.02 23.00
CA ARG A 743 -2.22 10.44 22.93
C ARG A 743 -2.32 11.00 21.52
N ASP A 744 -1.70 10.30 20.57
CA ASP A 744 -1.76 10.61 19.15
C ASP A 744 -1.54 9.33 18.33
N ALA A 745 -2.61 8.76 17.84
CA ALA A 745 -2.55 7.55 17.00
C ALA A 745 -1.92 7.81 15.62
N GLY A 746 -1.46 9.03 15.36
CA GLY A 746 -1.06 9.47 14.04
C GLY A 746 -2.26 9.78 13.14
N VAL A 747 -2.00 9.90 11.86
CA VAL A 747 -3.02 10.17 10.84
C VAL A 747 -2.75 9.30 9.62
N PRO A 748 -3.53 8.24 9.40
CA PRO A 748 -3.43 7.42 8.20
C PRO A 748 -3.72 8.20 6.90
N TYR A 749 -3.18 7.73 5.77
CA TYR A 749 -3.57 8.20 4.45
C TYR A 749 -4.87 7.51 4.03
N LEU A 750 -5.93 8.26 3.85
CA LEU A 750 -7.31 7.83 3.59
C LEU A 750 -7.86 6.94 4.70
N TYR A 751 -7.33 5.74 4.92
CA TYR A 751 -7.70 4.81 5.97
C TYR A 751 -6.54 3.88 6.33
N ASP A 752 -6.58 3.25 7.49
CA ASP A 752 -5.67 2.17 7.92
C ASP A 752 -6.44 0.89 8.22
N ILE A 753 -5.89 -0.22 7.77
CA ILE A 753 -6.38 -1.59 8.05
C ILE A 753 -5.39 -2.38 8.89
N SER A 754 -4.25 -1.77 9.26
CA SER A 754 -3.15 -2.46 9.94
C SER A 754 -3.16 -2.28 11.47
N PHE A 755 -3.95 -1.37 12.01
CA PHE A 755 -4.04 -1.13 13.45
C PHE A 755 -4.80 -2.26 14.15
N THR A 756 -4.14 -2.96 15.08
CA THR A 756 -4.77 -4.04 15.85
C THR A 756 -5.27 -3.58 17.22
N GLY A 757 -4.62 -2.57 17.80
CA GLY A 757 -4.93 -2.03 19.12
C GLY A 757 -3.68 -1.45 19.80
N ASN A 758 -3.87 -0.85 20.98
CA ASN A 758 -2.80 -0.17 21.70
C ASN A 758 -1.73 -1.15 22.17
N GLN A 759 -0.46 -0.73 22.13
CA GLN A 759 0.65 -1.43 22.78
C GLN A 759 0.41 -1.48 24.30
N TYR A 760 0.77 -2.62 24.96
CA TYR A 760 0.65 -2.77 26.42
C TYR A 760 1.92 -3.29 27.08
N VAL A 761 2.92 -3.78 26.33
CA VAL A 761 4.25 -4.16 26.86
C VAL A 761 5.28 -3.19 26.29
N PHE A 762 5.83 -2.33 27.16
CA PHE A 762 6.75 -1.26 26.78
C PHE A 762 8.22 -1.53 27.17
N SER A 763 8.51 -2.59 27.93
CA SER A 763 9.90 -2.90 28.35
C SER A 763 10.63 -3.66 27.26
N PRO A 764 11.77 -3.13 26.72
CA PRO A 764 12.61 -3.83 25.75
C PRO A 764 13.17 -5.17 26.25
N ASP A 765 13.29 -5.36 27.57
CA ASP A 765 13.76 -6.60 28.19
C ASP A 765 12.72 -7.72 28.24
N SER A 766 11.47 -7.43 27.83
CA SER A 766 10.38 -8.43 27.81
C SER A 766 10.61 -9.46 26.71
N ALA A 767 10.86 -10.71 27.12
CA ALA A 767 11.18 -11.80 26.20
C ALA A 767 9.95 -12.26 25.38
N TYR A 768 10.21 -12.71 24.16
CA TYR A 768 9.26 -13.43 23.34
C TYR A 768 9.08 -14.87 23.84
N TYR A 769 7.85 -15.34 24.03
CA TYR A 769 7.51 -16.72 24.35
C TYR A 769 6.79 -17.41 23.18
N ASP A 770 5.72 -16.81 22.68
CA ASP A 770 4.92 -17.28 21.53
C ASP A 770 4.17 -16.09 20.90
N ASN A 771 3.37 -16.35 19.87
CA ASN A 771 2.63 -15.31 19.16
C ASN A 771 1.53 -14.64 20.04
N GLU A 772 1.03 -15.29 21.08
CA GLU A 772 0.06 -14.72 22.03
C GLU A 772 0.75 -13.96 23.19
N ASN A 773 2.03 -14.26 23.45
CA ASN A 773 2.88 -13.62 24.45
C ASN A 773 4.21 -13.14 23.81
N PRO A 774 4.16 -12.17 22.90
CA PRO A 774 5.33 -11.84 22.07
C PRO A 774 6.32 -10.91 22.77
N GLY A 775 6.10 -10.53 24.03
CA GLY A 775 7.03 -9.70 24.79
C GLY A 775 7.00 -8.23 24.40
N PHE A 776 8.19 -7.62 24.20
CA PHE A 776 8.30 -6.20 23.86
C PHE A 776 7.48 -5.81 22.61
N GLY A 777 6.68 -4.78 22.73
CA GLY A 777 5.82 -4.32 21.66
C GLY A 777 4.45 -5.00 21.61
N ALA A 778 4.17 -6.01 22.46
CA ALA A 778 2.88 -6.70 22.48
C ALA A 778 1.70 -5.73 22.50
N SER A 779 0.74 -5.97 21.62
CA SER A 779 -0.38 -5.07 21.35
C SER A 779 -1.72 -5.80 21.43
N LYS A 780 -2.79 -5.03 21.74
CA LYS A 780 -4.15 -5.51 21.83
C LYS A 780 -4.72 -5.87 20.46
N SER A 781 -5.92 -6.47 20.46
CA SER A 781 -6.66 -6.90 19.27
C SER A 781 -8.04 -6.23 19.12
N ASP A 782 -8.29 -5.15 19.87
CA ASP A 782 -9.62 -4.54 20.00
C ASP A 782 -10.14 -3.96 18.66
N TYR A 783 -9.23 -3.60 17.75
CA TYR A 783 -9.53 -2.98 16.46
C TYR A 783 -9.11 -3.85 15.26
N GLU A 784 -8.73 -5.08 15.49
CA GLU A 784 -8.36 -6.00 14.41
C GLU A 784 -9.45 -6.11 13.34
N ASN A 785 -9.02 -6.03 12.06
CA ASN A 785 -9.87 -6.13 10.88
C ASN A 785 -10.87 -4.97 10.72
N MET A 786 -10.78 -3.92 11.54
CA MET A 786 -11.52 -2.69 11.33
C MET A 786 -10.80 -1.81 10.29
N VAL A 787 -11.56 -1.21 9.40
CA VAL A 787 -11.08 -0.12 8.53
C VAL A 787 -11.18 1.18 9.33
N ILE A 788 -10.03 1.75 9.69
CA ILE A 788 -9.98 2.97 10.50
C ILE A 788 -9.78 4.17 9.57
N ALA A 789 -10.68 5.15 9.66
CA ALA A 789 -10.59 6.37 8.87
C ALA A 789 -9.37 7.21 9.29
N GLY A 790 -8.66 7.75 8.30
CA GLY A 790 -7.57 8.71 8.43
C GLY A 790 -7.91 10.04 7.77
N ASN A 791 -6.89 10.72 7.20
CA ASN A 791 -7.12 11.92 6.41
C ASN A 791 -7.64 11.54 5.02
N THR A 792 -8.93 11.82 4.79
CA THR A 792 -9.60 11.61 3.50
C THR A 792 -9.44 12.78 2.54
N PHE A 793 -8.90 13.90 3.00
CA PHE A 793 -8.71 15.16 2.25
C PHE A 793 -9.99 15.77 1.68
N ASP A 794 -11.19 15.43 2.21
CA ASP A 794 -12.52 15.83 1.69
C ASP A 794 -13.33 16.67 2.71
N TYR A 795 -12.66 17.40 3.60
CA TYR A 795 -13.32 18.12 4.67
C TYR A 795 -13.94 19.45 4.23
N THR A 796 -13.45 20.04 3.12
CA THR A 796 -14.04 21.25 2.53
C THR A 796 -15.49 21.02 2.07
N TYR A 797 -15.87 19.80 1.73
CA TYR A 797 -17.24 19.41 1.45
C TYR A 797 -18.10 19.43 2.72
N LEU A 798 -17.64 18.83 3.82
CA LEU A 798 -18.40 18.75 5.10
C LEU A 798 -18.63 20.13 5.73
N HIS A 799 -17.61 20.98 5.77
CA HIS A 799 -17.73 22.36 6.21
C HIS A 799 -18.64 23.16 5.28
N GLY A 800 -18.45 22.98 3.97
CA GLY A 800 -19.25 23.63 2.94
C GLY A 800 -20.73 23.28 2.98
N GLU A 801 -21.09 22.01 3.27
CA GLU A 801 -22.47 21.59 3.52
C GLU A 801 -23.11 22.42 4.64
N SER A 802 -22.39 22.59 5.75
CA SER A 802 -22.86 23.35 6.89
C SER A 802 -22.97 24.86 6.58
N ILE A 803 -22.05 25.43 5.78
CA ILE A 803 -22.12 26.82 5.32
C ILE A 803 -23.30 27.02 4.36
N LYS A 804 -23.56 26.07 3.45
CA LYS A 804 -24.72 26.07 2.55
C LYS A 804 -26.04 26.07 3.35
N GLU A 805 -26.16 25.20 4.35
CA GLU A 805 -27.34 25.13 5.21
C GLU A 805 -27.53 26.41 6.04
N ALA A 806 -26.45 27.12 6.38
CA ALA A 806 -26.49 28.45 6.96
C ALA A 806 -26.84 29.58 5.94
N GLN A 807 -27.08 29.22 4.67
CA GLN A 807 -27.51 30.10 3.57
C GLN A 807 -26.42 31.06 3.09
N TYR A 808 -25.16 30.69 3.08
CA TYR A 808 -24.03 31.43 2.51
C TYR A 808 -23.41 30.69 1.31
N SER A 809 -22.72 31.46 0.45
CA SER A 809 -21.85 30.91 -0.58
C SER A 809 -20.52 30.52 0.06
N PHE A 810 -19.79 29.55 -0.55
CA PHE A 810 -18.41 29.29 -0.15
C PHE A 810 -17.54 28.90 -1.35
N THR A 811 -16.25 29.10 -1.18
CA THR A 811 -15.18 28.55 -2.02
C THR A 811 -14.07 28.01 -1.13
N SER A 812 -13.14 27.24 -1.64
CA SER A 812 -12.08 26.65 -0.83
C SER A 812 -10.70 26.71 -1.47
N THR A 813 -9.65 26.60 -0.64
CA THR A 813 -8.27 26.67 -1.06
C THR A 813 -7.36 25.87 -0.12
N SER A 814 -6.20 25.42 -0.62
CA SER A 814 -5.14 24.94 0.26
C SER A 814 -4.49 26.08 1.05
N VAL A 815 -3.95 25.76 2.22
CA VAL A 815 -3.16 26.73 3.01
C VAL A 815 -1.92 27.21 2.24
N GLN A 816 -1.33 26.35 1.40
CA GLN A 816 -0.16 26.73 0.59
C GLN A 816 -0.48 27.82 -0.43
N SER A 817 -1.69 27.84 -1.02
CA SER A 817 -2.13 28.90 -1.94
C SER A 817 -2.35 30.25 -1.23
N VAL A 818 -2.71 30.23 0.06
CA VAL A 818 -2.76 31.44 0.90
C VAL A 818 -1.34 31.95 1.18
N ILE A 819 -0.43 31.05 1.55
CA ILE A 819 0.97 31.39 1.85
C ILE A 819 1.68 31.98 0.62
N SER A 820 1.52 31.37 -0.55
CA SER A 820 2.12 31.83 -1.81
C SER A 820 1.53 33.16 -2.32
N GLY A 821 0.31 33.51 -1.87
CA GLY A 821 -0.40 34.73 -2.27
C GLY A 821 -1.26 34.55 -3.54
N GLU A 822 -1.49 33.33 -4.01
CA GLU A 822 -2.45 33.01 -5.07
C GLU A 822 -3.89 33.41 -4.63
N ILE A 823 -4.19 33.18 -3.36
CA ILE A 823 -5.44 33.59 -2.72
C ILE A 823 -5.18 34.73 -1.73
N ASN A 824 -5.89 35.85 -1.92
CA ASN A 824 -5.86 36.99 -1.00
C ASN A 824 -7.02 36.89 -0.01
N LEU A 825 -6.72 36.76 1.28
CA LEU A 825 -7.74 36.66 2.33
C LEU A 825 -8.62 37.90 2.42
N GLN A 826 -8.12 39.11 2.08
CA GLN A 826 -8.87 40.37 2.12
C GLN A 826 -10.06 40.42 1.14
N ASP A 827 -10.13 39.48 0.17
CA ASP A 827 -11.28 39.36 -0.73
C ASP A 827 -12.53 38.79 -0.03
N TYR A 828 -12.39 38.32 1.25
CA TYR A 828 -13.45 37.62 1.99
C TYR A 828 -13.68 38.25 3.37
N LYS A 829 -14.95 38.31 3.78
CA LYS A 829 -15.33 38.86 5.12
C LYS A 829 -15.19 37.82 6.25
N ALA A 830 -15.22 36.53 5.92
CA ALA A 830 -15.06 35.44 6.87
C ALA A 830 -14.27 34.31 6.23
N ILE A 831 -13.40 33.71 7.01
CA ILE A 831 -12.66 32.49 6.64
C ILE A 831 -12.93 31.39 7.66
N ASP A 832 -12.90 30.14 7.17
CA ASP A 832 -13.01 28.91 7.95
C ASP A 832 -11.73 28.11 7.74
N LEU A 833 -10.85 28.10 8.74
CA LEU A 833 -9.55 27.43 8.70
C LEU A 833 -9.66 26.06 9.33
N ILE A 834 -9.58 25.01 8.50
CA ILE A 834 -9.59 23.61 8.90
C ILE A 834 -8.16 23.19 9.27
N LEU A 835 -7.92 22.80 10.51
CA LEU A 835 -6.64 22.27 10.97
C LEU A 835 -6.70 20.79 11.37
N GLY A 836 -7.89 20.21 11.57
CA GLY A 836 -8.03 18.78 11.85
C GLY A 836 -7.11 18.31 12.97
N LYS A 837 -6.28 17.29 12.68
CA LYS A 837 -5.16 16.84 13.54
C LYS A 837 -3.82 17.41 13.07
N GLN A 838 -3.77 18.59 12.45
CA GLN A 838 -2.52 19.27 12.10
C GLN A 838 -1.69 19.50 13.37
N LYS A 839 -0.44 19.05 13.38
CA LYS A 839 0.47 19.10 14.51
C LYS A 839 1.89 19.01 14.03
N GLN A 840 2.77 19.84 14.57
CA GLN A 840 4.20 19.73 14.29
C GLN A 840 4.69 18.29 14.53
N THR A 841 5.19 17.66 13.49
CA THR A 841 5.62 16.26 13.52
C THR A 841 7.07 16.17 13.08
N PHE A 842 7.88 15.52 13.91
CA PHE A 842 9.25 15.11 13.58
C PHE A 842 9.21 13.64 13.17
N SER A 843 9.46 13.37 11.92
CA SER A 843 9.63 12.01 11.44
C SER A 843 11.11 11.68 11.33
N GLY A 844 11.45 10.40 11.25
CA GLY A 844 12.82 9.95 10.99
C GLY A 844 13.44 10.40 9.67
N LYS A 845 12.89 11.43 9.01
CA LYS A 845 13.37 11.98 7.74
C LYS A 845 14.69 12.71 7.87
N LEU A 846 15.45 12.64 6.79
CA LEU A 846 16.68 13.41 6.59
C LEU A 846 16.41 14.90 6.86
N LYS A 847 17.28 15.54 7.66
CA LYS A 847 17.22 16.95 8.09
C LYS A 847 16.29 17.28 9.25
N ASN A 848 15.59 16.34 9.82
CA ASN A 848 14.79 16.50 11.04
C ASN A 848 14.07 17.87 11.16
N LYS A 849 13.46 18.32 10.06
CA LYS A 849 12.68 19.55 10.03
C LYS A 849 11.27 19.25 10.52
N PRO A 850 10.67 20.14 11.34
CA PRO A 850 9.27 20.00 11.68
C PRO A 850 8.41 20.12 10.43
N GLU A 851 7.50 19.17 10.25
CA GLU A 851 6.47 19.18 9.20
C GLU A 851 5.10 19.37 9.88
N PHE A 852 4.09 19.78 9.13
CA PHE A 852 2.70 19.89 9.58
C PHE A 852 2.45 20.86 10.76
N GLN A 853 3.25 21.93 10.88
CA GLN A 853 2.96 22.98 11.86
C GLN A 853 1.56 23.57 11.63
N THR A 854 0.79 23.78 12.70
CA THR A 854 -0.54 24.40 12.62
C THR A 854 -0.49 25.80 12.02
N PHE A 855 0.46 26.62 12.46
CA PHE A 855 0.63 28.01 12.00
C PHE A 855 2.08 28.30 11.61
N PRO A 856 2.51 27.90 10.40
CA PRO A 856 3.81 28.34 9.87
C PRO A 856 3.90 29.88 9.84
N LEU A 857 5.08 30.45 10.06
CA LEU A 857 5.28 31.91 10.20
C LEU A 857 4.66 32.73 9.05
N ALA A 858 4.74 32.22 7.83
CA ALA A 858 4.13 32.89 6.68
C ALA A 858 2.59 32.96 6.77
N LEU A 859 1.96 31.90 7.29
CA LEU A 859 0.52 31.88 7.54
C LEU A 859 0.14 32.85 8.67
N GLN A 860 0.91 32.87 9.76
CA GLN A 860 0.69 33.80 10.88
C GLN A 860 0.62 35.26 10.40
N HIS A 861 1.54 35.72 9.54
CA HIS A 861 1.53 37.04 8.96
C HIS A 861 0.26 37.33 8.16
N LYS A 862 -0.16 36.40 7.30
CA LYS A 862 -1.37 36.52 6.47
C LYS A 862 -2.64 36.63 7.33
N LEU A 863 -2.75 35.80 8.36
CA LEU A 863 -3.91 35.81 9.27
C LEU A 863 -3.93 37.07 10.16
N THR A 864 -2.77 37.53 10.64
CA THR A 864 -2.66 38.78 11.44
C THR A 864 -3.08 39.98 10.61
N ASP A 865 -2.59 40.12 9.40
CA ASP A 865 -2.98 41.20 8.47
C ASP A 865 -4.49 41.14 8.17
N TYR A 866 -5.03 39.94 7.94
CA TYR A 866 -6.45 39.73 7.65
C TYR A 866 -7.35 40.20 8.81
N CYS A 867 -7.09 39.69 10.03
CA CYS A 867 -7.89 40.02 11.20
C CYS A 867 -7.76 41.49 11.60
N ASN A 868 -6.55 42.09 11.55
CA ASN A 868 -6.34 43.49 11.84
C ASN A 868 -7.10 44.46 10.89
N ASN A 869 -7.42 43.98 9.67
CA ASN A 869 -8.29 44.69 8.74
C ASN A 869 -9.80 44.37 8.88
N GLY A 870 -10.19 43.71 9.98
CA GLY A 870 -11.60 43.43 10.32
C GLY A 870 -12.15 42.13 9.72
N GLY A 871 -11.29 41.24 9.21
CA GLY A 871 -11.68 39.92 8.72
C GLY A 871 -12.04 38.97 9.87
N ASN A 872 -13.14 38.21 9.73
CA ASN A 872 -13.58 37.24 10.75
C ASN A 872 -13.04 35.83 10.50
N ILE A 873 -12.71 35.10 11.57
CA ILE A 873 -12.06 33.78 11.45
C ILE A 873 -12.70 32.71 12.33
N LEU A 874 -13.07 31.56 11.73
CA LEU A 874 -13.28 30.30 12.42
C LEU A 874 -11.99 29.47 12.28
N VAL A 875 -11.52 28.91 13.39
CA VAL A 875 -10.41 27.94 13.42
C VAL A 875 -10.84 26.71 14.19
N SER A 876 -10.67 25.53 13.60
CA SER A 876 -10.99 24.26 14.27
C SER A 876 -9.88 23.23 14.10
N GLY A 877 -9.51 22.56 15.19
CA GLY A 877 -8.47 21.53 15.17
C GLY A 877 -8.11 21.01 16.55
N ALA A 878 -7.52 19.83 16.61
CA ALA A 878 -7.17 19.16 17.87
C ALA A 878 -6.00 19.82 18.61
N TYR A 879 -5.10 20.51 17.89
CA TYR A 879 -3.85 21.08 18.44
C TYR A 879 -3.70 22.57 18.10
N VAL A 880 -4.81 23.30 18.05
CA VAL A 880 -4.85 24.73 17.65
C VAL A 880 -4.03 25.60 18.58
N ALA A 881 -4.08 25.33 19.89
CA ALA A 881 -3.37 26.09 20.88
C ALA A 881 -2.08 25.41 21.36
N SER A 882 -2.09 24.09 21.54
CA SER A 882 -1.00 23.34 22.16
C SER A 882 0.23 23.17 21.25
N ASP A 883 0.06 23.11 19.91
CA ASP A 883 1.17 22.91 18.96
C ASP A 883 2.20 24.07 19.00
N MET A 884 1.74 25.28 19.26
CA MET A 884 2.55 26.50 19.31
C MET A 884 2.98 26.91 20.74
N TYR A 885 2.53 26.18 21.76
CA TYR A 885 2.70 26.56 23.14
C TYR A 885 3.97 25.99 23.77
N ASP A 886 4.81 26.87 24.35
CA ASP A 886 6.03 26.46 25.06
C ASP A 886 5.77 26.38 26.57
N TYR A 887 5.40 25.22 27.07
CA TYR A 887 5.09 24.97 28.48
C TYR A 887 6.27 25.21 29.45
N SER A 888 7.46 25.50 28.94
CA SER A 888 8.64 25.81 29.75
C SER A 888 8.73 27.32 30.14
N LYS A 889 7.89 28.16 29.52
CA LYS A 889 7.88 29.60 29.73
C LYS A 889 6.65 30.07 30.54
N GLU A 890 6.87 30.88 31.59
CA GLU A 890 5.79 31.46 32.38
C GLU A 890 5.00 32.52 31.59
N ASP A 891 5.68 33.29 30.72
CA ASP A 891 5.06 34.30 29.86
C ASP A 891 5.17 33.88 28.42
N ASN A 892 4.12 33.27 27.91
CA ASN A 892 4.08 32.63 26.59
C ASN A 892 3.15 33.41 25.65
N ASP A 893 3.45 34.71 25.47
CA ASP A 893 2.74 35.51 24.47
C ASP A 893 3.16 35.08 23.06
N ASN A 894 2.26 34.38 22.41
CA ASN A 894 2.46 33.86 21.08
C ASN A 894 1.32 34.25 20.13
N PHE A 895 1.46 33.89 18.85
CA PHE A 895 0.45 34.19 17.82
C PHE A 895 -0.96 33.74 18.22
N VAL A 896 -1.11 32.56 18.83
CA VAL A 896 -2.44 32.05 19.22
C VAL A 896 -3.07 32.84 20.31
N SER A 897 -2.34 33.17 21.40
CA SER A 897 -2.86 34.01 22.49
C SER A 897 -3.16 35.43 22.03
N SER A 898 -2.36 36.00 21.16
CA SER A 898 -2.54 37.38 20.67
C SER A 898 -3.64 37.51 19.62
N LEU A 899 -3.77 36.54 18.66
CA LEU A 899 -4.76 36.61 17.57
C LEU A 899 -6.05 35.86 17.90
N LEU A 900 -5.95 34.58 18.31
CA LEU A 900 -7.14 33.76 18.56
C LEU A 900 -7.71 33.95 19.97
N LYS A 901 -7.01 34.66 20.85
CA LYS A 901 -7.40 34.97 22.23
C LYS A 901 -7.59 33.74 23.10
N VAL A 902 -6.80 32.71 22.87
CA VAL A 902 -6.82 31.46 23.63
C VAL A 902 -5.40 30.97 23.94
N LYS A 903 -5.29 30.18 25.00
CA LYS A 903 -4.10 29.35 25.31
C LYS A 903 -4.56 27.96 25.71
N PRO A 904 -3.69 26.94 25.61
CA PRO A 904 -4.01 25.61 26.13
C PRO A 904 -3.93 25.63 27.66
N LEU A 905 -4.84 24.88 28.30
CA LEU A 905 -4.89 24.85 29.77
C LEU A 905 -3.81 23.94 30.36
N ASP A 906 -3.74 22.70 29.92
CA ASP A 906 -2.77 21.70 30.40
C ASP A 906 -2.53 20.62 29.31
N LYS A 907 -1.27 20.19 29.22
CA LYS A 907 -0.90 19.14 28.24
C LYS A 907 -1.23 17.72 28.69
N ASP A 908 -1.41 17.48 29.99
CA ASP A 908 -1.53 16.11 30.55
C ASP A 908 -2.96 15.73 31.01
N THR A 909 -3.93 16.66 30.93
CA THR A 909 -5.32 16.37 31.27
C THR A 909 -5.97 15.38 30.29
N ILE A 910 -6.61 14.34 30.84
CA ILE A 910 -7.28 13.30 30.05
C ILE A 910 -8.73 13.71 29.77
N ILE A 911 -9.19 13.49 28.54
CA ILE A 911 -10.59 13.62 28.16
C ILE A 911 -11.24 12.23 28.20
N PHE A 912 -12.28 12.10 29.02
CA PHE A 912 -12.91 10.81 29.29
C PHE A 912 -14.09 10.48 28.39
N SER A 913 -14.62 11.46 27.65
CA SER A 913 -15.75 11.24 26.76
C SER A 913 -15.66 12.13 25.53
N GLY A 914 -16.20 11.65 24.40
CA GLY A 914 -16.35 12.42 23.18
C GLY A 914 -17.58 13.33 23.19
N VAL A 915 -18.09 13.73 24.35
CA VAL A 915 -19.31 14.54 24.50
C VAL A 915 -18.97 15.98 24.83
N LEU A 916 -19.66 16.89 24.15
CA LEU A 916 -19.57 18.33 24.30
C LEU A 916 -20.94 18.91 24.64
N TYR A 917 -20.97 20.01 25.41
CA TYR A 917 -22.21 20.75 25.69
C TYR A 917 -21.99 22.24 25.60
N GLU A 918 -23.11 23.01 25.40
CA GLU A 918 -23.06 24.47 25.34
C GLU A 918 -22.60 25.05 26.68
N SER A 919 -21.79 26.13 26.64
CA SER A 919 -21.36 26.81 27.84
C SER A 919 -22.56 27.52 28.51
N GLN A 920 -22.72 27.31 29.81
CA GLN A 920 -23.72 28.05 30.62
C GLN A 920 -23.39 29.55 30.78
N TYR A 921 -22.17 29.95 30.41
CA TYR A 921 -21.68 31.33 30.52
C TYR A 921 -21.98 32.17 29.27
N SER A 922 -22.53 31.54 28.22
CA SER A 922 -22.94 32.24 27.01
C SER A 922 -24.18 31.59 26.39
N ASN A 923 -24.97 32.36 25.64
CA ASN A 923 -26.08 31.86 24.84
C ASN A 923 -25.67 31.80 23.36
N PHE A 924 -24.42 31.43 23.06
CA PHE A 924 -23.87 31.43 21.72
C PHE A 924 -24.49 30.32 20.87
N LEU A 925 -24.45 29.07 21.37
CA LEU A 925 -25.06 27.90 20.71
C LEU A 925 -26.55 27.80 21.11
N LYS A 926 -27.45 28.37 20.29
CA LYS A 926 -28.89 28.52 20.64
C LYS A 926 -29.69 27.24 20.60
N LYS A 927 -29.22 26.19 19.92
CA LYS A 927 -29.99 24.97 19.60
C LYS A 927 -29.31 23.67 19.90
N SER A 928 -28.01 23.65 20.18
CA SER A 928 -27.21 22.44 20.36
C SER A 928 -26.72 22.31 21.80
N ARG A 929 -27.47 21.60 22.63
CA ARG A 929 -27.15 21.47 24.06
C ARG A 929 -26.09 20.45 24.36
N HIS A 930 -26.17 19.25 23.73
CA HIS A 930 -25.19 18.17 23.81
C HIS A 930 -24.92 17.64 22.41
N PHE A 931 -23.66 17.35 22.14
CA PHE A 931 -23.25 16.74 20.87
C PHE A 931 -21.97 15.94 21.08
N GLU A 932 -21.71 15.01 20.16
CA GLU A 932 -20.58 14.10 20.23
C GLU A 932 -19.63 14.31 19.05
N TYR A 933 -18.34 14.07 19.29
CA TYR A 933 -17.32 13.97 18.24
C TYR A 933 -16.68 12.59 18.24
N TYR A 934 -16.01 12.24 17.13
CA TYR A 934 -15.29 10.98 17.00
C TYR A 934 -13.98 11.04 17.79
N HIS A 935 -13.92 10.42 18.97
CA HIS A 935 -12.75 10.38 19.85
C HIS A 935 -12.04 9.02 19.86
N GLU A 936 -12.68 7.96 19.35
CA GLU A 936 -12.14 6.61 19.24
C GLU A 936 -12.00 6.19 17.79
N PRO A 937 -11.05 5.27 17.46
CA PRO A 937 -10.90 4.71 16.12
C PRO A 937 -12.22 4.16 15.57
N ASN A 938 -12.58 4.53 14.35
CA ASN A 938 -13.83 4.15 13.70
C ASN A 938 -13.70 4.20 12.16
N THR A 939 -14.72 3.77 11.44
CA THR A 939 -14.73 3.68 9.97
C THR A 939 -15.20 4.96 9.26
N ASN A 940 -15.77 5.94 9.98
CA ASN A 940 -16.43 7.08 9.36
C ASN A 940 -15.56 8.33 9.26
N MET A 941 -14.77 8.61 10.31
CA MET A 941 -13.99 9.81 10.47
C MET A 941 -12.74 9.50 11.31
N TYR A 942 -11.65 10.18 11.07
CA TYR A 942 -10.48 10.07 11.94
C TYR A 942 -10.83 10.39 13.41
N SER A 943 -10.19 9.70 14.32
CA SER A 943 -10.37 9.90 15.76
C SER A 943 -9.51 11.05 16.28
N VAL A 944 -10.03 11.72 17.31
CA VAL A 944 -9.33 12.77 18.06
C VAL A 944 -9.17 12.31 19.50
N GLU A 945 -8.04 11.73 19.80
CA GLU A 945 -7.75 11.13 21.10
C GLU A 945 -7.54 12.19 22.18
N LYS A 946 -6.89 13.30 21.79
CA LYS A 946 -6.52 14.39 22.72
C LYS A 946 -6.70 15.77 22.10
N PRO A 947 -7.93 16.32 22.09
CA PRO A 947 -8.17 17.70 21.66
C PRO A 947 -7.70 18.72 22.71
N ASP A 948 -7.51 19.98 22.27
CA ASP A 948 -7.09 21.08 23.15
C ASP A 948 -8.18 21.51 24.15
N LEU A 949 -7.76 21.72 25.38
CA LEU A 949 -8.53 22.40 26.42
C LEU A 949 -8.15 23.87 26.36
N LEU A 950 -9.14 24.77 26.22
CA LEU A 950 -8.91 26.16 25.94
C LEU A 950 -9.18 27.04 27.18
N GLU A 951 -8.36 28.08 27.36
CA GLU A 951 -8.61 29.20 28.29
C GLU A 951 -8.53 30.51 27.52
N SER A 952 -9.48 31.44 27.76
CA SER A 952 -9.45 32.76 27.13
C SER A 952 -8.31 33.61 27.68
N THR A 953 -7.68 34.41 26.81
CA THR A 953 -6.58 35.32 27.15
C THR A 953 -6.98 36.82 27.08
N ASP A 954 -8.27 37.12 26.80
CA ASP A 954 -8.79 38.49 26.58
C ASP A 954 -10.15 38.66 27.25
N GLU A 955 -10.44 39.87 27.78
CA GLU A 955 -11.72 40.17 28.45
C GLU A 955 -12.91 40.15 27.51
N ASP A 956 -12.70 40.39 26.21
CA ASP A 956 -13.75 40.35 25.18
C ASP A 956 -13.92 38.95 24.57
N ALA A 957 -13.20 37.93 25.10
CA ALA A 957 -13.34 36.54 24.71
C ALA A 957 -14.21 35.77 25.72
N PHE A 958 -15.04 34.86 25.21
CA PHE A 958 -15.99 34.09 26.03
C PHE A 958 -16.13 32.65 25.53
N GLU A 959 -16.41 31.76 26.47
CA GLU A 959 -16.58 30.32 26.18
C GLU A 959 -17.92 30.04 25.48
N ILE A 960 -17.91 29.11 24.50
CA ILE A 960 -19.11 28.74 23.73
C ILE A 960 -19.54 27.31 23.97
N CYS A 961 -18.60 26.39 24.23
CA CYS A 961 -18.86 24.99 24.57
C CYS A 961 -17.76 24.41 25.48
N ARG A 962 -18.09 23.28 26.15
CA ARG A 962 -17.23 22.59 27.12
C ARG A 962 -17.24 21.09 26.91
N TYR A 963 -16.19 20.40 27.36
CA TYR A 963 -16.13 18.95 27.41
C TYR A 963 -16.90 18.42 28.63
N GLU A 964 -17.70 17.37 28.42
CA GLU A 964 -18.34 16.65 29.51
C GLU A 964 -17.29 15.84 30.32
N GLY A 965 -17.46 15.75 31.61
CA GLY A 965 -16.64 14.99 32.55
C GLY A 965 -15.50 15.72 33.19
N ASN A 966 -14.90 16.75 32.54
CA ASN A 966 -13.89 17.61 33.14
C ASN A 966 -14.26 19.09 33.20
N ASP A 967 -15.34 19.51 32.54
CA ASP A 967 -15.90 20.85 32.54
C ASP A 967 -14.94 21.95 32.04
N TYR A 968 -13.97 21.61 31.16
CA TYR A 968 -13.09 22.61 30.55
C TYR A 968 -13.64 23.12 29.22
N ALA A 969 -13.25 24.35 28.84
CA ALA A 969 -13.71 24.94 27.59
C ALA A 969 -13.12 24.19 26.36
N ALA A 970 -14.00 23.84 25.43
CA ALA A 970 -13.70 23.24 24.15
C ALA A 970 -13.77 24.24 22.99
N GLY A 971 -14.42 25.40 23.23
CA GLY A 971 -14.54 26.46 22.23
C GLY A 971 -14.65 27.83 22.87
N VAL A 972 -14.01 28.82 22.24
CA VAL A 972 -13.95 30.22 22.68
C VAL A 972 -14.25 31.13 21.48
N ALA A 973 -15.09 32.16 21.71
CA ALA A 973 -15.33 33.20 20.74
C ALA A 973 -14.79 34.54 21.25
N TYR A 974 -14.31 35.40 20.34
CA TYR A 974 -13.82 36.76 20.60
C TYR A 974 -14.59 37.79 19.77
N LYS A 975 -14.92 38.92 20.38
CA LYS A 975 -15.64 40.02 19.72
C LYS A 975 -14.93 41.34 19.95
N GLY A 976 -14.04 41.75 19.07
CA GLY A 976 -13.32 43.04 19.12
C GLY A 976 -13.31 43.71 17.74
N VAL A 977 -12.13 44.17 17.28
CA VAL A 977 -11.92 44.77 15.96
C VAL A 977 -12.29 43.80 14.85
N TYR A 978 -12.04 42.50 15.09
CA TYR A 978 -12.51 41.35 14.28
C TYR A 978 -13.27 40.39 15.22
N LYS A 979 -13.88 39.37 14.63
CA LYS A 979 -14.48 38.29 15.40
C LYS A 979 -13.71 36.98 15.10
N ALA A 980 -13.38 36.25 16.17
CA ALA A 980 -12.79 34.94 16.07
C ALA A 980 -13.64 33.90 16.77
N CYS A 981 -13.67 32.67 16.23
CA CYS A 981 -14.24 31.53 16.91
C CYS A 981 -13.21 30.39 16.81
N THR A 982 -12.73 29.89 17.95
CA THR A 982 -11.70 28.88 18.06
C THR A 982 -12.27 27.63 18.71
N LEU A 983 -12.23 26.48 18.00
CA LEU A 983 -12.61 25.18 18.52
C LEU A 983 -11.34 24.35 18.75
N GLY A 984 -11.15 23.89 20.00
CA GLY A 984 -10.04 23.01 20.38
C GLY A 984 -10.19 21.57 19.89
N PHE A 985 -11.18 21.30 19.08
CA PHE A 985 -11.45 20.04 18.39
C PHE A 985 -11.83 20.32 16.93
N PRO A 986 -11.60 19.39 16.00
CA PRO A 986 -11.99 19.55 14.60
C PRO A 986 -13.51 19.55 14.41
N PHE A 987 -14.04 20.57 13.74
CA PHE A 987 -15.48 20.75 13.52
C PHE A 987 -16.08 19.58 12.72
N GLU A 988 -15.39 19.08 11.73
CA GLU A 988 -15.81 17.96 10.87
C GLU A 988 -16.00 16.66 11.64
N THR A 989 -15.38 16.51 12.82
CA THR A 989 -15.50 15.29 13.65
C THR A 989 -16.79 15.24 14.48
N ILE A 990 -17.62 16.29 14.50
CA ILE A 990 -18.95 16.25 15.12
C ILE A 990 -19.78 15.18 14.41
N LYS A 991 -20.30 14.18 15.16
CA LYS A 991 -20.94 12.98 14.60
C LYS A 991 -22.23 13.31 13.84
N ASP A 992 -23.09 14.16 14.40
CA ASP A 992 -24.39 14.47 13.81
C ASP A 992 -24.33 15.68 12.85
N GLY A 993 -24.64 15.43 11.57
CA GLY A 993 -24.62 16.46 10.53
C GLY A 993 -25.57 17.64 10.79
N LYS A 994 -26.76 17.39 11.39
CA LYS A 994 -27.70 18.47 11.74
C LYS A 994 -27.13 19.39 12.80
N THR A 995 -26.43 18.81 13.76
CA THR A 995 -25.74 19.56 14.81
C THR A 995 -24.59 20.40 14.24
N ARG A 996 -23.78 19.84 13.32
CA ARG A 996 -22.77 20.62 12.57
C ARG A 996 -23.39 21.82 11.88
N ASN A 997 -24.50 21.63 11.18
CA ASN A 997 -25.20 22.70 10.46
C ASN A 997 -25.70 23.80 11.40
N LEU A 998 -26.24 23.46 12.60
CA LEU A 998 -26.69 24.42 13.57
C LEU A 998 -25.54 25.23 14.19
N ILE A 999 -24.44 24.57 14.54
CA ILE A 999 -23.26 25.24 15.10
C ILE A 999 -22.66 26.22 14.08
N MET A 1000 -22.48 25.76 12.81
CA MET A 1000 -22.00 26.66 11.74
C MET A 1000 -22.92 27.86 11.53
N SER A 1001 -24.24 27.64 11.56
CA SER A 1001 -25.24 28.74 11.45
C SER A 1001 -25.10 29.75 12.59
N ASP A 1002 -24.86 29.30 13.82
CA ASP A 1002 -24.65 30.19 14.98
C ASP A 1002 -23.34 30.99 14.86
N ILE A 1003 -22.25 30.34 14.40
CA ILE A 1003 -20.95 30.99 14.15
C ILE A 1003 -21.06 32.05 13.05
N LEU A 1004 -21.65 31.72 11.91
CA LEU A 1004 -21.80 32.67 10.80
C LEU A 1004 -22.78 33.80 11.13
N SER A 1005 -23.80 33.51 11.93
CA SER A 1005 -24.67 34.56 12.47
C SER A 1005 -23.89 35.51 13.39
N PHE A 1006 -22.98 35.03 14.20
CA PHE A 1006 -22.10 35.86 15.01
C PHE A 1006 -21.18 36.72 14.14
N PHE A 1007 -20.61 36.19 13.06
CA PHE A 1007 -19.73 36.94 12.18
C PHE A 1007 -20.44 38.03 11.38
N PHE A 1008 -21.62 37.78 10.82
CA PHE A 1008 -22.27 38.64 9.83
C PHE A 1008 -23.37 39.51 10.42
N ASN A 1009 -23.98 39.18 11.59
CA ASN A 1009 -25.01 40.01 12.17
C ASN A 1009 -24.40 41.17 12.96
N SER A 1010 -24.74 42.39 12.52
CA SER A 1010 -24.26 43.66 13.03
C SER A 1010 -25.09 44.24 14.20
N LYS A 1011 -25.97 43.43 14.82
CA LYS A 1011 -26.64 43.92 16.04
C LYS A 1011 -25.74 43.77 17.27
N PRO A 1012 -25.51 44.83 18.04
CA PRO A 1012 -24.66 44.85 19.23
C PRO A 1012 -25.14 43.90 20.31
#